data_573b67ab98def5656bf16d0177beb4dd
#
_entry.id   573b67ab98def5656bf16d0177beb4dd
#
_cell.length_a   1.000
_cell.length_b   1.000
_cell.length_c   1.000
_cell.angle_alpha   90.00
_cell.angle_beta   90.00
_cell.angle_gamma   90.00
#
_symmetry.space_group_name_H-M   'P 1'
#
loop_
_entity.id
_entity.type
_entity.pdbx_description
1 polymer ?
#
loop_
_entity_poly.entity_id
_entity_poly.type
_entity_poly.pdbx_seq_one_letter_code
_entity_poly.pdbx_strand_id
1 'polypeptide(L)'
;MRGKIDCFLACDDFTVLEPTIAYLRDSRTTHHIHLLVNADMAAKDKAPEGCALVVVDSLTSSNTMMSIAENVDSDYALLLTKPTPLTIGLTALERLLRVAADADAAMVYSDHYSMENGEMKQHPTIDYQKGSIRDDFDFGSLVLVNGRLLREYADNQTDSDELKHAGFYDLRLFLSRKGDILHLNEYLYTEEERDLRASGVKQFDYVNPANRNVQIEMEQVATRHLDAIGALVDTNYYQYPDFNEQDFPVEASVVIPVRNREKTILDAVRSALQQETTFEYNVIVVDNHSTDGTTEIIQNEELKMKNEECSRLIHIIPERNDLGIGGCWNVAINDERCGRFAVQLDSDDLYSSPHTLQTIVDAFKQQKAAMVIGSYRMCDFDLNTLPPGLIAHKEWTDENGPNNALRINGLGAPRAFFTPLLRQIQFPNTSYGEDYALGLIFSRRYRIGRIYDELYLCRRWGGNSDAALSIDKINANNLYKDRLRTLEISARQQMQKGKADIMIDSPLLRFFNRQLETWDDARRRYQQLQGVKTRELPCDAITINVQWNPARITSTGANIDKKAIAQRPCFLCDENRPKEQTKKIIDEHFELLVNPFPILPTHFTIPSLRHEPQRILGNYGEMFNLLDEYPEMMVFYNGPKCGASAPDHAHFQAGTSGVLPLQRSWQRLSRNLTPILE
;
A
#
# COMPACT_ATOMS: atom_id res chain seq x y z
N MET A 1 38.44 10.52 12.46
CA MET A 1 39.23 9.48 13.15
C MET A 1 38.54 8.15 12.99
N ARG A 2 39.20 7.15 12.43
CA ARG A 2 38.59 5.82 12.26
C ARG A 2 38.26 5.23 13.64
N GLY A 3 37.01 4.81 13.80
CA GLY A 3 36.54 4.14 15.00
C GLY A 3 36.16 5.07 16.16
N LYS A 4 35.73 6.29 15.88
CA LYS A 4 35.20 7.24 16.90
C LYS A 4 33.72 7.51 16.67
N ILE A 5 33.02 7.86 17.74
CA ILE A 5 31.58 8.08 17.79
C ILE A 5 31.32 9.46 18.43
N ASP A 6 30.55 10.31 17.80
CA ASP A 6 29.93 11.47 18.42
C ASP A 6 28.56 11.06 18.97
N CYS A 7 28.31 11.32 20.24
CA CYS A 7 27.12 10.89 20.96
C CYS A 7 26.13 12.05 21.12
N PHE A 8 24.87 11.83 20.72
CA PHE A 8 23.80 12.82 20.83
C PHE A 8 22.71 12.27 21.74
N LEU A 9 22.50 12.87 22.88
CA LEU A 9 21.62 12.39 23.94
C LEU A 9 20.42 13.31 24.07
N ALA A 10 19.23 12.80 23.86
CA ALA A 10 17.98 13.48 24.22
C ALA A 10 17.97 13.75 25.74
N CYS A 11 17.81 14.99 26.16
CA CYS A 11 17.99 15.38 27.54
C CYS A 11 16.91 16.34 28.01
N ASP A 12 16.20 15.95 29.06
CA ASP A 12 15.23 16.77 29.79
C ASP A 12 15.67 17.05 31.25
N ASP A 13 16.66 16.29 31.77
CA ASP A 13 17.26 16.44 33.09
C ASP A 13 18.68 15.86 33.08
N PHE A 14 19.69 16.70 33.37
CA PHE A 14 21.09 16.27 33.40
C PHE A 14 21.37 15.22 34.48
N THR A 15 20.67 15.30 35.60
CA THR A 15 20.89 14.37 36.72
C THR A 15 20.44 12.96 36.40
N VAL A 16 19.41 12.84 35.60
CA VAL A 16 18.88 11.55 35.14
C VAL A 16 19.84 10.87 34.16
N LEU A 17 20.52 11.65 33.30
CA LEU A 17 21.44 11.11 32.29
C LEU A 17 22.90 10.97 32.82
N GLU A 18 23.24 11.44 34.02
CA GLU A 18 24.62 11.40 34.51
C GLU A 18 25.26 10.01 34.44
N PRO A 19 24.58 8.90 34.76
CA PRO A 19 25.20 7.57 34.65
C PRO A 19 25.57 7.22 33.20
N THR A 20 24.71 7.58 32.22
CA THR A 20 24.96 7.38 30.78
C THR A 20 26.11 8.27 30.30
N ILE A 21 26.11 9.53 30.71
CA ILE A 21 27.18 10.51 30.39
C ILE A 21 28.54 10.05 30.96
N ALA A 22 28.58 9.60 32.19
CA ALA A 22 29.81 9.09 32.83
C ALA A 22 30.38 7.89 32.05
N TYR A 23 29.51 6.91 31.69
CA TYR A 23 29.94 5.77 30.87
C TYR A 23 30.53 6.21 29.54
N LEU A 24 29.86 7.11 28.83
CA LEU A 24 30.30 7.61 27.52
C LEU A 24 31.62 8.38 27.62
N ARG A 25 31.79 9.18 28.65
CA ARG A 25 33.02 9.96 28.93
C ARG A 25 34.22 9.03 29.14
N ASP A 26 34.04 7.91 29.83
CA ASP A 26 35.10 6.95 30.10
C ASP A 26 35.37 6.02 28.93
N SER A 27 34.49 5.98 27.93
CA SER A 27 34.63 5.11 26.75
C SER A 27 35.72 5.61 25.81
N ARG A 28 36.59 4.68 25.38
CA ARG A 28 37.66 4.98 24.41
C ARG A 28 37.13 5.23 23.00
N THR A 29 35.92 4.83 22.67
CA THR A 29 35.30 4.99 21.37
C THR A 29 34.61 6.34 21.21
N THR A 30 34.16 6.96 22.29
CA THR A 30 33.53 8.28 22.30
C THR A 30 34.52 9.38 21.92
N HIS A 31 34.07 10.31 21.05
CA HIS A 31 34.80 11.52 20.68
C HIS A 31 34.20 12.75 21.32
N HIS A 32 32.94 13.08 21.04
CA HIS A 32 32.20 14.16 21.64
C HIS A 32 30.86 13.67 22.23
N ILE A 33 30.37 14.39 23.23
CA ILE A 33 29.03 14.16 23.81
C ILE A 33 28.25 15.46 23.68
N HIS A 34 27.15 15.39 22.94
CA HIS A 34 26.21 16.48 22.70
C HIS A 34 24.89 16.16 23.42
N LEU A 35 24.38 17.12 24.20
CA LEU A 35 23.10 17.01 24.90
C LEU A 35 22.08 17.82 24.09
N LEU A 36 21.04 17.15 23.55
CA LEU A 36 19.92 17.76 22.85
C LEU A 36 18.95 18.30 23.89
N VAL A 37 18.87 19.61 24.03
CA VAL A 37 18.11 20.29 25.09
C VAL A 37 17.18 21.34 24.50
N ASN A 38 16.10 21.69 25.21
CA ASN A 38 15.28 22.84 24.83
C ASN A 38 15.97 24.17 25.20
N ALA A 39 15.47 25.27 24.63
CA ALA A 39 16.03 26.61 24.85
C ALA A 39 16.01 27.05 26.35
N ASP A 40 14.98 26.65 27.08
CA ASP A 40 14.82 27.02 28.49
C ASP A 40 15.90 26.37 29.38
N MET A 41 16.20 25.09 29.09
CA MET A 41 17.25 24.35 29.79
C MET A 41 18.64 24.90 29.48
N ALA A 42 18.90 25.16 28.19
CA ALA A 42 20.17 25.75 27.74
C ALA A 42 20.43 27.14 28.34
N ALA A 43 19.38 27.92 28.61
CA ALA A 43 19.51 29.25 29.23
C ALA A 43 19.73 29.23 30.74
N LYS A 44 19.28 28.18 31.44
CA LYS A 44 19.30 28.10 32.93
C LYS A 44 20.48 27.32 33.46
N ASP A 45 20.89 26.28 32.75
CA ASP A 45 21.80 25.26 33.27
C ASP A 45 23.09 25.21 32.44
N LYS A 46 24.22 24.99 33.11
CA LYS A 46 25.52 24.78 32.47
C LYS A 46 25.64 23.31 32.03
N ALA A 47 26.23 23.10 30.86
CA ALA A 47 26.54 21.76 30.41
C ALA A 47 27.38 21.00 31.46
N PRO A 48 27.08 19.70 31.68
CA PRO A 48 27.98 18.83 32.45
C PRO A 48 29.38 18.79 31.85
N GLU A 49 30.38 18.50 32.68
CA GLU A 49 31.77 18.44 32.23
C GLU A 49 31.96 17.47 31.07
N GLY A 50 32.64 17.91 30.02
CA GLY A 50 32.89 17.11 28.81
C GLY A 50 31.72 17.01 27.83
N CYS A 51 30.62 17.74 28.06
CA CYS A 51 29.45 17.77 27.18
C CYS A 51 29.30 19.15 26.54
N ALA A 52 28.74 19.17 25.33
CA ALA A 52 28.26 20.36 24.61
C ALA A 52 26.72 20.37 24.58
N LEU A 53 26.10 21.55 24.63
CA LEU A 53 24.65 21.68 24.46
C LEU A 53 24.31 21.95 23.00
N VAL A 54 23.34 21.25 22.45
CA VAL A 54 22.70 21.52 21.16
C VAL A 54 21.24 21.85 21.42
N VAL A 55 20.85 23.09 21.11
CA VAL A 55 19.48 23.56 21.36
C VAL A 55 18.58 23.06 20.26
N VAL A 56 17.51 22.37 20.62
CA VAL A 56 16.54 21.80 19.70
C VAL A 56 15.11 22.18 20.13
N ASP A 57 14.22 22.26 19.17
CA ASP A 57 12.79 22.53 19.39
C ASP A 57 11.98 21.25 19.66
N SER A 58 12.31 20.18 18.98
CA SER A 58 11.70 18.86 19.11
C SER A 58 12.72 17.78 18.76
N LEU A 59 12.77 16.71 19.53
CA LEU A 59 13.70 15.58 19.28
C LEU A 59 13.46 14.87 17.94
N THR A 60 12.27 15.01 17.38
CA THR A 60 11.85 14.34 16.15
C THR A 60 11.79 15.25 14.92
N SER A 61 12.11 16.55 15.07
CA SER A 61 12.06 17.50 13.95
C SER A 61 13.21 17.31 12.95
N SER A 62 12.99 17.72 11.69
CA SER A 62 14.05 17.76 10.67
C SER A 62 15.18 18.71 11.07
N ASN A 63 14.86 19.85 11.72
CA ASN A 63 15.86 20.79 12.23
C ASN A 63 16.80 20.15 13.25
N THR A 64 16.29 19.29 14.11
CA THR A 64 17.12 18.53 15.06
C THR A 64 18.03 17.55 14.32
N MET A 65 17.55 16.85 13.31
CA MET A 65 18.40 15.95 12.50
C MET A 65 19.50 16.72 11.76
N MET A 66 19.21 17.92 11.26
CA MET A 66 20.21 18.81 10.66
C MET A 66 21.23 19.28 11.69
N SER A 67 20.78 19.74 12.87
CA SER A 67 21.68 20.16 13.96
C SER A 67 22.59 19.02 14.42
N ILE A 68 22.10 17.79 14.47
CA ILE A 68 22.92 16.61 14.74
C ILE A 68 23.97 16.45 13.63
N ALA A 69 23.56 16.49 12.35
CA ALA A 69 24.46 16.31 11.21
C ALA A 69 25.56 17.35 11.14
N GLU A 70 25.27 18.61 11.49
CA GLU A 70 26.23 19.72 11.56
C GLU A 70 27.29 19.54 12.66
N ASN A 71 26.97 18.80 13.72
CA ASN A 71 27.84 18.56 14.85
C ASN A 71 28.52 17.18 14.82
N VAL A 72 28.42 16.43 13.71
CA VAL A 72 29.09 15.14 13.55
C VAL A 72 30.44 15.32 12.87
N ASP A 73 31.52 15.10 13.62
CA ASP A 73 32.91 15.10 13.14
C ASP A 73 33.50 13.69 12.96
N SER A 74 32.85 12.69 13.59
CA SER A 74 33.28 11.28 13.59
C SER A 74 32.70 10.49 12.42
N ASP A 75 33.20 9.24 12.24
CA ASP A 75 32.66 8.29 11.24
C ASP A 75 31.23 7.86 11.55
N TYR A 76 30.84 7.87 12.84
CA TYR A 76 29.53 7.43 13.33
C TYR A 76 28.96 8.40 14.38
N ALA A 77 27.64 8.50 14.39
CA ALA A 77 26.85 9.19 15.42
C ALA A 77 26.02 8.19 16.22
N LEU A 78 26.11 8.23 17.54
CA LEU A 78 25.25 7.47 18.45
C LEU A 78 24.09 8.37 18.87
N LEU A 79 22.86 7.98 18.56
CA LEU A 79 21.67 8.75 18.90
C LEU A 79 20.91 8.06 20.03
N LEU A 80 20.71 8.77 21.13
CA LEU A 80 19.72 8.41 22.15
C LEU A 80 18.41 9.14 21.80
N THR A 81 17.44 8.38 21.32
CA THR A 81 16.20 8.93 20.71
C THR A 81 15.13 9.32 21.74
N LYS A 82 15.30 8.91 23.01
CA LYS A 82 14.39 9.21 24.13
C LYS A 82 15.18 9.79 25.33
N PRO A 83 14.62 10.73 26.11
CA PRO A 83 15.26 11.26 27.30
C PRO A 83 15.12 10.29 28.50
N THR A 84 15.73 9.11 28.38
CA THR A 84 15.67 8.04 29.38
C THR A 84 17.09 7.60 29.72
N PRO A 85 17.40 7.32 31.03
CA PRO A 85 18.71 6.83 31.41
C PRO A 85 18.95 5.43 30.86
N LEU A 86 20.17 5.21 30.37
CA LEU A 86 20.60 3.92 29.87
C LEU A 86 21.75 3.38 30.70
N THR A 87 21.67 2.09 31.03
CA THR A 87 22.84 1.32 31.45
C THR A 87 23.39 0.58 30.22
N ILE A 88 24.49 1.11 29.67
CA ILE A 88 25.12 0.53 28.48
C ILE A 88 26.01 -0.64 28.92
N GLY A 89 25.88 -1.78 28.22
CA GLY A 89 26.64 -2.99 28.51
C GLY A 89 28.15 -2.82 28.26
N LEU A 90 28.94 -3.58 28.97
CA LEU A 90 30.39 -3.60 28.78
C LEU A 90 30.72 -3.99 27.33
N THR A 91 31.51 -3.18 26.62
CA THR A 91 31.85 -3.37 25.17
C THR A 91 30.70 -3.21 24.18
N ALA A 92 29.53 -2.73 24.60
CA ALA A 92 28.39 -2.55 23.69
C ALA A 92 28.67 -1.56 22.56
N LEU A 93 29.34 -0.43 22.86
CA LEU A 93 29.71 0.56 21.83
C LEU A 93 30.72 0.01 20.82
N GLU A 94 31.73 -0.72 21.30
CA GLU A 94 32.72 -1.37 20.45
C GLU A 94 32.06 -2.44 19.56
N ARG A 95 31.05 -3.15 20.08
CA ARG A 95 30.29 -4.15 19.34
C ARG A 95 29.47 -3.51 18.20
N LEU A 96 28.69 -2.46 18.51
CA LEU A 96 27.92 -1.69 17.53
C LEU A 96 28.83 -1.11 16.46
N LEU A 97 29.93 -0.46 16.87
CA LEU A 97 30.89 0.18 15.97
C LEU A 97 31.57 -0.82 15.03
N ARG A 98 31.96 -1.99 15.54
CA ARG A 98 32.58 -3.04 14.73
C ARG A 98 31.64 -3.53 13.65
N VAL A 99 30.38 -3.85 14.01
CA VAL A 99 29.38 -4.31 13.04
C VAL A 99 29.09 -3.24 11.98
N ALA A 100 28.94 -1.98 12.43
CA ALA A 100 28.70 -0.87 11.51
C ALA A 100 29.86 -0.71 10.50
N ALA A 101 31.12 -0.83 10.97
CA ALA A 101 32.30 -0.68 10.13
C ALA A 101 32.55 -1.89 9.23
N ASP A 102 32.34 -3.12 9.72
CA ASP A 102 32.58 -4.36 8.96
C ASP A 102 31.55 -4.52 7.83
N ALA A 103 30.32 -4.05 8.04
CA ALA A 103 29.23 -4.16 7.07
C ALA A 103 29.00 -2.87 6.23
N ASP A 104 29.72 -1.79 6.48
CA ASP A 104 29.44 -0.44 5.91
C ASP A 104 27.98 -0.04 6.09
N ALA A 105 27.41 -0.32 7.27
CA ALA A 105 26.01 -0.14 7.55
C ALA A 105 25.61 1.34 7.58
N ALA A 106 24.41 1.66 7.10
CA ALA A 106 23.82 2.98 7.22
C ALA A 106 23.36 3.27 8.66
N MET A 107 22.84 2.26 9.36
CA MET A 107 22.40 2.33 10.74
C MET A 107 22.50 0.96 11.40
N VAL A 108 22.79 0.91 12.70
CA VAL A 108 22.80 -0.32 13.53
C VAL A 108 22.01 -0.07 14.79
N TYR A 109 21.20 -1.03 15.22
CA TYR A 109 20.44 -1.05 16.47
C TYR A 109 20.47 -2.46 17.08
N SER A 110 20.00 -2.59 18.32
CA SER A 110 20.06 -3.87 19.03
C SER A 110 18.85 -4.12 19.90
N ASP A 111 18.72 -5.36 20.37
CA ASP A 111 17.85 -5.71 21.48
C ASP A 111 18.33 -5.03 22.77
N HIS A 112 17.42 -4.89 23.73
CA HIS A 112 17.70 -4.28 25.01
C HIS A 112 16.90 -4.94 26.15
N TYR A 113 17.26 -4.60 27.37
CA TYR A 113 16.43 -4.90 28.53
C TYR A 113 15.62 -3.67 28.91
N SER A 114 14.36 -3.85 29.30
CA SER A 114 13.54 -2.82 29.92
C SER A 114 13.46 -3.05 31.44
N MET A 115 13.55 -1.98 32.22
CA MET A 115 13.23 -1.99 33.64
C MET A 115 11.78 -1.59 33.83
N GLU A 116 10.93 -2.55 34.19
CA GLU A 116 9.50 -2.35 34.46
C GLU A 116 9.25 -2.64 35.94
N ASN A 117 8.77 -1.66 36.71
CA ASN A 117 8.47 -1.82 38.12
C ASN A 117 9.64 -2.40 38.96
N GLY A 118 10.88 -2.15 38.56
CA GLY A 118 12.09 -2.66 39.21
C GLY A 118 12.50 -4.08 38.79
N GLU A 119 11.80 -4.68 37.84
CA GLU A 119 12.16 -5.97 37.23
C GLU A 119 12.78 -5.75 35.86
N MET A 120 13.89 -6.44 35.59
CA MET A 120 14.55 -6.43 34.30
C MET A 120 13.90 -7.45 33.37
N LYS A 121 13.36 -7.02 32.24
CA LYS A 121 12.74 -7.86 31.22
C LYS A 121 13.47 -7.76 29.89
N GLN A 122 13.50 -8.84 29.14
CA GLN A 122 14.00 -8.83 27.77
C GLN A 122 13.03 -8.07 26.86
N HIS A 123 13.57 -7.16 26.05
CA HIS A 123 12.84 -6.46 25.00
C HIS A 123 13.55 -6.73 23.67
N PRO A 124 13.23 -7.86 23.00
CA PRO A 124 13.74 -8.14 21.66
C PRO A 124 13.10 -7.19 20.65
N THR A 125 13.91 -6.67 19.72
CA THR A 125 13.45 -5.94 18.54
C THR A 125 13.34 -6.90 17.34
N ILE A 126 13.11 -6.38 16.14
CA ILE A 126 12.96 -7.22 14.93
C ILE A 126 13.85 -6.71 13.80
N ASP A 127 14.18 -7.60 12.86
CA ASP A 127 14.97 -7.24 11.68
C ASP A 127 14.26 -6.21 10.81
N TYR A 128 15.00 -5.19 10.39
CA TYR A 128 14.52 -4.20 9.44
C TYR A 128 14.45 -4.79 8.03
N GLN A 129 13.32 -4.63 7.36
CA GLN A 129 13.08 -5.06 6.01
C GLN A 129 12.77 -3.85 5.13
N LYS A 130 12.83 -4.01 3.82
CA LYS A 130 12.39 -2.99 2.86
C LYS A 130 10.95 -2.50 3.11
N GLY A 131 10.09 -3.36 3.63
CA GLY A 131 8.72 -3.06 4.02
C GLY A 131 8.54 -2.54 5.44
N SER A 132 9.60 -2.39 6.23
CA SER A 132 9.54 -1.83 7.59
C SER A 132 9.37 -0.30 7.58
N ILE A 133 8.51 0.20 6.68
CA ILE A 133 8.24 1.63 6.50
C ILE A 133 7.16 2.18 7.42
N ARG A 134 6.54 1.35 8.27
CA ARG A 134 5.59 1.81 9.29
C ARG A 134 6.25 2.78 10.26
N ASP A 135 5.56 3.82 10.66
CA ASP A 135 6.10 4.89 11.51
C ASP A 135 6.38 4.45 12.95
N ASP A 136 5.71 3.40 13.42
CA ASP A 136 5.86 2.81 14.75
C ASP A 136 6.91 1.67 14.84
N PHE A 137 7.88 1.61 13.90
CA PHE A 137 8.94 0.60 13.97
C PHE A 137 9.85 0.85 15.18
N ASP A 138 10.03 -0.19 15.99
CA ASP A 138 10.81 -0.13 17.23
C ASP A 138 12.29 -0.44 16.97
N PHE A 139 13.14 0.56 17.14
CA PHE A 139 14.61 0.47 17.12
C PHE A 139 15.22 0.41 18.51
N GLY A 140 14.40 0.45 19.57
CA GLY A 140 14.86 0.79 20.90
C GLY A 140 15.21 2.28 21.05
N SER A 141 15.92 2.62 22.11
CA SER A 141 16.29 4.02 22.42
C SER A 141 17.67 4.40 21.91
N LEU A 142 18.47 3.45 21.46
CA LEU A 142 19.87 3.66 21.08
C LEU A 142 20.13 3.16 19.66
N VAL A 143 20.56 4.06 18.77
CA VAL A 143 20.90 3.73 17.38
C VAL A 143 22.25 4.32 17.01
N LEU A 144 23.05 3.58 16.24
CA LEU A 144 24.32 4.04 15.69
C LEU A 144 24.14 4.32 14.19
N VAL A 145 24.38 5.55 13.76
CA VAL A 145 24.18 6.04 12.39
C VAL A 145 25.51 6.35 11.73
N ASN A 146 25.64 6.06 10.44
CA ASN A 146 26.82 6.42 9.65
C ASN A 146 26.90 7.94 9.50
N GLY A 147 28.00 8.55 10.00
CA GLY A 147 28.18 9.99 10.04
C GLY A 147 28.28 10.64 8.66
N ARG A 148 28.85 9.95 7.67
CA ARG A 148 28.88 10.44 6.28
C ARG A 148 27.47 10.53 5.69
N LEU A 149 26.63 9.49 5.90
CA LEU A 149 25.27 9.48 5.40
C LEU A 149 24.38 10.50 6.12
N LEU A 150 24.65 10.77 7.39
CA LEU A 150 23.93 11.79 8.16
C LEU A 150 24.21 13.19 7.62
N ARG A 151 25.47 13.51 7.29
CA ARG A 151 25.83 14.77 6.61
C ARG A 151 25.24 14.85 5.20
N GLU A 152 25.29 13.76 4.42
CA GLU A 152 24.63 13.67 3.11
C GLU A 152 23.10 13.91 3.20
N TYR A 153 22.45 13.45 4.27
CA TYR A 153 21.04 13.74 4.52
C TYR A 153 20.81 15.24 4.68
N ALA A 154 21.61 15.92 5.52
CA ALA A 154 21.47 17.36 5.72
C ALA A 154 21.71 18.16 4.46
N ASP A 155 22.71 17.80 3.65
CA ASP A 155 23.02 18.46 2.37
C ASP A 155 21.87 18.35 1.33
N ASN A 156 21.00 17.35 1.48
CA ASN A 156 19.84 17.12 0.60
C ASN A 156 18.54 17.76 1.09
N GLN A 157 18.51 18.36 2.30
CA GLN A 157 17.33 19.05 2.79
C GLN A 157 17.18 20.42 2.13
N THR A 158 15.93 20.86 1.98
CA THR A 158 15.57 22.20 1.49
C THR A 158 14.67 22.90 2.52
N ASP A 159 14.65 24.23 2.50
CA ASP A 159 13.82 25.04 3.41
C ASP A 159 12.32 24.72 3.34
N SER A 160 11.88 24.07 2.25
CA SER A 160 10.49 23.62 2.08
C SER A 160 10.16 22.30 2.79
N ASP A 161 11.16 21.62 3.34
CA ASP A 161 11.04 20.27 3.91
C ASP A 161 10.98 20.27 5.46
N GLU A 162 10.64 21.40 6.08
CA GLU A 162 10.55 21.49 7.53
C GLU A 162 9.48 20.54 8.10
N LEU A 163 9.94 19.53 8.86
CA LEU A 163 9.10 18.54 9.54
C LEU A 163 9.25 18.73 11.06
N LYS A 164 8.15 18.93 11.76
CA LYS A 164 8.16 19.09 13.24
C LYS A 164 8.19 17.75 13.98
N HIS A 165 7.63 16.71 13.37
CA HIS A 165 7.40 15.43 14.01
C HIS A 165 8.07 14.25 13.28
N ALA A 166 8.27 14.34 11.98
CA ALA A 166 8.68 13.21 11.14
C ALA A 166 10.16 13.27 10.69
N GLY A 167 11.01 14.11 11.29
CA GLY A 167 12.40 14.26 10.86
C GLY A 167 13.23 12.99 11.07
N PHE A 168 13.13 12.32 12.22
CA PHE A 168 13.80 11.04 12.43
C PHE A 168 13.24 9.94 11.50
N TYR A 169 11.94 9.94 11.23
CA TYR A 169 11.32 9.03 10.28
C TYR A 169 11.83 9.25 8.86
N ASP A 170 11.98 10.50 8.44
CA ASP A 170 12.55 10.86 7.15
C ASP A 170 14.02 10.45 7.03
N LEU A 171 14.82 10.75 8.06
CA LEU A 171 16.23 10.33 8.14
C LEU A 171 16.37 8.80 7.97
N ARG A 172 15.62 7.99 8.72
CA ARG A 172 15.76 6.53 8.63
C ARG A 172 15.35 5.98 7.26
N LEU A 173 14.29 6.56 6.64
CA LEU A 173 13.90 6.18 5.28
C LEU A 173 14.93 6.62 4.23
N PHE A 174 15.60 7.76 4.44
CA PHE A 174 16.75 8.16 3.64
C PHE A 174 17.90 7.14 3.79
N LEU A 175 18.27 6.79 5.01
CA LEU A 175 19.32 5.82 5.30
C LEU A 175 19.04 4.45 4.66
N SER A 176 17.80 3.98 4.71
CA SER A 176 17.38 2.71 4.10
C SER A 176 17.53 2.65 2.57
N ARG A 177 17.64 3.83 1.92
CA ARG A 177 17.94 3.93 0.49
C ARG A 177 19.44 3.98 0.17
N LYS A 178 20.28 4.23 1.19
CA LYS A 178 21.72 4.45 1.03
C LYS A 178 22.57 3.27 1.51
N GLY A 179 22.05 2.42 2.37
CA GLY A 179 22.76 1.26 2.89
C GLY A 179 21.88 0.43 3.81
N ASP A 180 22.45 -0.63 4.35
CA ASP A 180 21.71 -1.55 5.21
C ASP A 180 21.45 -0.96 6.61
N ILE A 181 20.26 -1.20 7.12
CA ILE A 181 19.88 -0.97 8.52
C ILE A 181 19.93 -2.33 9.22
N LEU A 182 20.91 -2.50 10.10
CA LEU A 182 21.24 -3.79 10.70
C LEU A 182 20.74 -3.91 12.14
N HIS A 183 20.10 -5.01 12.42
CA HIS A 183 19.70 -5.43 13.76
C HIS A 183 20.72 -6.39 14.36
N LEU A 184 21.09 -6.13 15.63
CA LEU A 184 21.84 -7.06 16.45
C LEU A 184 20.90 -7.67 17.49
N ASN A 185 20.60 -8.97 17.35
CA ASN A 185 19.84 -9.71 18.38
C ASN A 185 20.73 -10.02 19.60
N GLU A 186 21.30 -8.95 20.15
CA GLU A 186 22.14 -8.94 21.34
C GLU A 186 21.62 -7.86 22.27
N TYR A 187 21.42 -8.18 23.55
CA TYR A 187 20.92 -7.23 24.56
C TYR A 187 22.09 -6.36 25.03
N LEU A 188 22.27 -5.21 24.34
CA LEU A 188 23.47 -4.37 24.53
C LEU A 188 23.31 -3.27 25.57
N TYR A 189 22.09 -2.97 26.00
CA TYR A 189 21.82 -1.96 27.01
C TYR A 189 20.52 -2.27 27.78
N THR A 190 20.32 -1.55 28.88
CA THR A 190 19.08 -1.56 29.67
C THR A 190 18.50 -0.15 29.69
N GLU A 191 17.21 0.01 29.41
CA GLU A 191 16.49 1.28 29.56
C GLU A 191 15.43 1.21 30.67
N GLU A 192 15.13 2.34 31.30
CA GLU A 192 13.96 2.48 32.16
C GLU A 192 12.73 2.79 31.29
N GLU A 193 11.69 1.96 31.37
CA GLU A 193 10.48 2.23 30.62
C GLU A 193 9.80 3.51 31.14
N ARG A 194 9.66 4.49 30.25
CA ARG A 194 8.87 5.70 30.44
C ARG A 194 7.82 5.80 29.36
N ASP A 195 6.56 5.95 29.74
CA ASP A 195 5.50 6.24 28.76
C ASP A 195 5.57 7.71 28.35
N LEU A 196 6.15 7.96 27.19
CA LEU A 196 6.30 9.31 26.60
C LEU A 196 5.19 9.65 25.61
N ARG A 197 4.16 8.79 25.44
CA ARG A 197 3.07 9.03 24.51
C ARG A 197 2.11 10.07 25.03
N ALA A 198 1.78 11.05 24.18
CA ALA A 198 0.84 12.12 24.55
C ALA A 198 -0.58 11.62 24.84
N SER A 199 -0.99 10.49 24.23
CA SER A 199 -2.33 9.89 24.40
C SER A 199 -2.44 8.92 25.59
N GLY A 200 -1.33 8.33 26.06
CA GLY A 200 -1.29 7.27 27.06
C GLY A 200 -1.94 5.94 26.61
N VAL A 201 -2.32 5.81 25.32
CA VAL A 201 -3.02 4.63 24.76
C VAL A 201 -2.06 3.85 23.87
N LYS A 202 -1.80 2.56 24.23
CA LYS A 202 -0.88 1.68 23.47
C LYS A 202 -1.38 1.26 22.10
N GLN A 203 -2.70 1.20 21.87
CA GLN A 203 -3.33 0.78 20.63
C GLN A 203 -4.05 1.96 19.96
N PHE A 204 -4.07 1.97 18.63
CA PHE A 204 -4.79 2.96 17.81
C PHE A 204 -4.29 4.40 17.90
N ASP A 205 -3.07 4.64 18.38
CA ASP A 205 -2.51 6.00 18.44
C ASP A 205 -2.39 6.65 17.05
N TYR A 206 -2.15 5.83 16.01
CA TYR A 206 -2.05 6.24 14.62
C TYR A 206 -3.39 6.74 14.01
N VAL A 207 -4.53 6.44 14.62
CA VAL A 207 -5.87 6.94 14.20
C VAL A 207 -6.44 7.96 15.18
N ASN A 208 -5.69 8.36 16.20
CA ASN A 208 -6.14 9.32 17.19
C ASN A 208 -6.20 10.74 16.56
N PRO A 209 -7.38 11.41 16.55
CA PRO A 209 -7.51 12.75 15.98
C PRO A 209 -6.58 13.80 16.60
N ALA A 210 -6.14 13.63 17.85
CA ALA A 210 -5.19 14.51 18.52
C ALA A 210 -3.81 14.52 17.84
N ASN A 211 -3.45 13.43 17.14
CA ASN A 211 -2.17 13.26 16.47
C ASN A 211 -2.23 13.57 14.96
N ARG A 212 -3.28 14.26 14.49
CA ARG A 212 -3.50 14.47 13.05
C ARG A 212 -2.33 15.14 12.34
N ASN A 213 -1.68 16.13 12.94
CA ASN A 213 -0.53 16.83 12.35
C ASN A 213 0.67 15.87 12.19
N VAL A 214 0.93 15.03 13.21
CA VAL A 214 1.96 14.00 13.15
C VAL A 214 1.68 13.03 11.99
N GLN A 215 0.43 12.57 11.87
CA GLN A 215 0.03 11.64 10.82
C GLN A 215 0.21 12.21 9.41
N ILE A 216 -0.08 13.51 9.21
CA ILE A 216 0.10 14.19 7.92
C ILE A 216 1.59 14.20 7.51
N GLU A 217 2.49 14.58 8.43
CA GLU A 217 3.92 14.59 8.14
C GLU A 217 4.46 13.17 7.85
N MET A 218 4.06 12.18 8.66
CA MET A 218 4.46 10.77 8.44
C MET A 218 3.98 10.26 7.07
N GLU A 219 2.75 10.60 6.67
CA GLU A 219 2.21 10.26 5.36
C GLU A 219 2.99 10.90 4.21
N GLN A 220 3.33 12.20 4.34
CA GLN A 220 4.14 12.92 3.35
C GLN A 220 5.52 12.27 3.16
N VAL A 221 6.18 11.94 4.27
CA VAL A 221 7.51 11.30 4.26
C VAL A 221 7.43 9.90 3.63
N ALA A 222 6.44 9.08 4.02
CA ALA A 222 6.24 7.76 3.43
C ALA A 222 5.98 7.84 1.92
N THR A 223 5.17 8.81 1.48
CA THR A 223 4.86 9.03 0.07
C THR A 223 6.09 9.41 -0.74
N ARG A 224 6.91 10.35 -0.23
CA ARG A 224 8.21 10.71 -0.86
C ARG A 224 9.16 9.51 -0.95
N HIS A 225 9.21 8.70 0.10
CA HIS A 225 10.02 7.48 0.08
C HIS A 225 9.56 6.48 -0.97
N LEU A 226 8.25 6.23 -1.08
CA LEU A 226 7.68 5.31 -2.08
C LEU A 226 7.95 5.80 -3.51
N ASP A 227 7.87 7.10 -3.75
CA ASP A 227 8.24 7.71 -5.03
C ASP A 227 9.73 7.48 -5.33
N ALA A 228 10.61 7.81 -4.38
CA ALA A 228 12.06 7.66 -4.52
C ALA A 228 12.52 6.22 -4.80
N ILE A 229 11.79 5.20 -4.29
CA ILE A 229 12.09 3.79 -4.55
C ILE A 229 11.31 3.20 -5.73
N GLY A 230 10.47 3.99 -6.43
CA GLY A 230 9.65 3.54 -7.55
C GLY A 230 8.54 2.57 -7.15
N ALA A 231 7.89 2.81 -6.00
CA ALA A 231 6.78 2.01 -5.48
C ALA A 231 5.51 2.83 -5.21
N LEU A 232 5.48 4.09 -5.66
CA LEU A 232 4.31 4.94 -5.55
C LEU A 232 3.21 4.44 -6.49
N VAL A 233 1.98 4.30 -6.00
CA VAL A 233 0.80 4.00 -6.80
C VAL A 233 0.15 5.31 -7.22
N ASP A 234 -0.12 5.45 -8.51
CA ASP A 234 -0.94 6.53 -9.07
C ASP A 234 -2.36 6.01 -9.31
N THR A 235 -3.32 6.52 -8.56
CA THR A 235 -4.73 6.08 -8.60
C THR A 235 -5.45 6.45 -9.89
N ASN A 236 -4.88 7.32 -10.73
CA ASN A 236 -5.42 7.61 -12.06
C ASN A 236 -5.36 6.40 -13.01
N TYR A 237 -4.58 5.36 -12.68
CA TYR A 237 -4.46 4.15 -13.48
C TYR A 237 -5.22 2.96 -12.90
N TYR A 238 -6.18 3.21 -12.01
CA TYR A 238 -6.98 2.16 -11.41
C TYR A 238 -7.89 1.49 -12.43
N GLN A 239 -8.00 0.17 -12.27
CA GLN A 239 -8.96 -0.66 -13.00
C GLN A 239 -10.30 -0.64 -12.27
N TYR A 240 -11.39 -0.73 -13.04
CA TYR A 240 -12.74 -0.80 -12.49
C TYR A 240 -13.30 -2.20 -12.67
N PRO A 241 -13.88 -2.80 -11.63
CA PRO A 241 -14.50 -4.12 -11.73
C PRO A 241 -15.78 -4.06 -12.60
N ASP A 242 -15.97 -5.04 -13.46
CA ASP A 242 -17.24 -5.25 -14.13
C ASP A 242 -18.13 -6.14 -13.25
N PHE A 243 -19.12 -5.55 -12.62
CA PHE A 243 -20.02 -6.28 -11.74
C PHE A 243 -21.00 -7.20 -12.48
N ASN A 244 -21.12 -7.10 -13.80
CA ASN A 244 -22.03 -7.90 -14.64
C ASN A 244 -21.29 -9.00 -15.41
N GLU A 245 -20.00 -9.18 -15.24
CA GLU A 245 -19.20 -10.16 -15.98
C GLU A 245 -19.63 -11.61 -15.73
N GLN A 246 -20.20 -11.91 -14.56
CA GLN A 246 -20.62 -13.25 -14.16
C GLN A 246 -21.95 -13.22 -13.40
N ASP A 247 -22.72 -14.30 -13.54
CA ASP A 247 -23.90 -14.54 -12.74
C ASP A 247 -23.53 -15.14 -11.38
N PHE A 248 -24.26 -14.77 -10.34
CA PHE A 248 -24.08 -15.24 -8.97
C PHE A 248 -25.42 -15.71 -8.41
N PRO A 249 -25.44 -16.73 -7.53
CA PRO A 249 -26.67 -17.23 -6.92
C PRO A 249 -27.36 -16.18 -6.05
N VAL A 250 -26.58 -15.28 -5.43
CA VAL A 250 -27.05 -14.15 -4.63
C VAL A 250 -26.13 -12.95 -4.84
N GLU A 251 -26.61 -11.75 -4.50
CA GLU A 251 -25.80 -10.54 -4.66
C GLU A 251 -24.68 -10.42 -3.62
N ALA A 252 -24.92 -10.86 -2.38
CA ALA A 252 -23.92 -10.78 -1.32
C ALA A 252 -23.92 -12.05 -0.45
N SER A 253 -22.74 -12.38 0.09
CA SER A 253 -22.57 -13.35 1.18
C SER A 253 -21.90 -12.71 2.37
N VAL A 254 -22.49 -12.85 3.56
CA VAL A 254 -21.81 -12.55 4.81
C VAL A 254 -20.96 -13.76 5.18
N VAL A 255 -19.64 -13.56 5.34
CA VAL A 255 -18.71 -14.64 5.67
C VAL A 255 -18.27 -14.53 7.12
N ILE A 256 -18.51 -15.62 7.88
CA ILE A 256 -18.20 -15.71 9.32
C ILE A 256 -17.27 -16.91 9.57
N PRO A 257 -15.94 -16.71 9.57
CA PRO A 257 -15.01 -17.72 10.07
C PRO A 257 -15.17 -17.88 11.58
N VAL A 258 -15.25 -19.10 12.07
CA VAL A 258 -15.43 -19.35 13.50
C VAL A 258 -14.63 -20.55 13.99
N ARG A 259 -14.09 -20.43 15.20
CA ARG A 259 -13.55 -21.56 15.99
C ARG A 259 -13.68 -21.25 17.47
N ASN A 260 -14.40 -22.14 18.19
CA ASN A 260 -14.58 -22.05 19.65
C ASN A 260 -15.15 -20.69 20.10
N ARG A 261 -16.38 -20.40 19.68
CA ARG A 261 -17.11 -19.14 19.97
C ARG A 261 -18.53 -19.41 20.45
N GLU A 262 -18.76 -20.43 21.29
CA GLU A 262 -20.09 -20.81 21.79
C GLU A 262 -20.88 -19.65 22.41
N LYS A 263 -20.17 -18.65 22.98
CA LYS A 263 -20.82 -17.53 23.69
C LYS A 263 -21.26 -16.39 22.73
N THR A 264 -20.71 -16.32 21.53
CA THR A 264 -20.86 -15.13 20.68
C THR A 264 -21.39 -15.43 19.30
N ILE A 265 -21.16 -16.63 18.77
CA ILE A 265 -21.51 -16.97 17.37
C ILE A 265 -22.99 -16.77 17.05
N LEU A 266 -23.87 -17.03 17.99
CA LEU A 266 -25.33 -16.89 17.80
C LEU A 266 -25.74 -15.44 17.55
N ASP A 267 -25.12 -14.51 18.28
CA ASP A 267 -25.36 -13.08 18.10
C ASP A 267 -24.89 -12.60 16.73
N ALA A 268 -23.68 -13.02 16.33
CA ALA A 268 -23.11 -12.66 15.01
C ALA A 268 -23.99 -13.21 13.87
N VAL A 269 -24.37 -14.48 13.92
CA VAL A 269 -25.24 -15.11 12.91
C VAL A 269 -26.58 -14.39 12.81
N ARG A 270 -27.22 -14.09 13.94
CA ARG A 270 -28.50 -13.35 13.95
C ARG A 270 -28.36 -11.93 13.43
N SER A 271 -27.30 -11.24 13.78
CA SER A 271 -27.01 -9.90 13.26
C SER A 271 -26.90 -9.89 11.72
N ALA A 272 -26.30 -10.95 11.15
CA ALA A 272 -26.21 -11.13 9.70
C ALA A 272 -27.57 -11.50 9.06
N LEU A 273 -28.34 -12.39 9.66
CA LEU A 273 -29.63 -12.86 9.13
C LEU A 273 -30.74 -11.79 9.20
N GLN A 274 -30.59 -10.81 10.08
CA GLN A 274 -31.53 -9.70 10.26
C GLN A 274 -31.28 -8.52 9.32
N GLN A 275 -30.38 -8.65 8.33
CA GLN A 275 -30.13 -7.59 7.38
C GLN A 275 -31.30 -7.41 6.41
N GLU A 276 -31.69 -6.16 6.21
CA GLU A 276 -32.75 -5.74 5.30
C GLU A 276 -32.12 -5.24 4.00
N THR A 277 -32.38 -5.92 2.88
CA THR A 277 -31.78 -5.64 1.57
C THR A 277 -32.84 -5.69 0.46
N THR A 278 -32.55 -4.97 -0.63
CA THR A 278 -33.35 -5.01 -1.87
C THR A 278 -32.90 -6.16 -2.81
N PHE A 279 -31.95 -6.96 -2.39
CA PHE A 279 -31.37 -8.06 -3.15
C PHE A 279 -31.29 -9.33 -2.28
N GLU A 280 -31.11 -10.48 -2.92
CA GLU A 280 -30.90 -11.75 -2.24
C GLU A 280 -29.47 -11.86 -1.70
N TYR A 281 -29.36 -12.38 -0.47
CA TYR A 281 -28.09 -12.65 0.18
C TYR A 281 -28.14 -13.92 1.02
N ASN A 282 -26.96 -14.43 1.40
CA ASN A 282 -26.82 -15.54 2.33
C ASN A 282 -25.71 -15.28 3.37
N VAL A 283 -25.65 -16.15 4.38
CA VAL A 283 -24.64 -16.13 5.44
C VAL A 283 -23.88 -17.45 5.41
N ILE A 284 -22.57 -17.39 5.19
CA ILE A 284 -21.69 -18.56 5.13
C ILE A 284 -20.84 -18.59 6.40
N VAL A 285 -21.14 -19.53 7.27
CA VAL A 285 -20.36 -19.79 8.48
C VAL A 285 -19.38 -20.93 8.21
N VAL A 286 -18.09 -20.63 8.34
CA VAL A 286 -17.03 -21.66 8.21
C VAL A 286 -16.53 -22.00 9.59
N ASP A 287 -17.01 -23.13 10.12
CA ASP A 287 -16.65 -23.67 11.44
C ASP A 287 -15.36 -24.50 11.33
N ASN A 288 -14.27 -23.89 11.72
CA ASN A 288 -12.94 -24.51 11.66
C ASN A 288 -12.70 -25.51 12.80
N HIS A 289 -13.49 -26.58 12.81
CA HIS A 289 -13.38 -27.69 13.77
C HIS A 289 -13.49 -27.21 15.24
N SER A 290 -14.56 -26.51 15.57
CA SER A 290 -14.84 -26.14 16.96
C SER A 290 -14.98 -27.36 17.85
N THR A 291 -14.50 -27.25 19.08
CA THR A 291 -14.48 -28.32 20.09
C THR A 291 -15.29 -27.97 21.33
N ASP A 292 -15.92 -26.78 21.34
CA ASP A 292 -16.92 -26.34 22.33
C ASP A 292 -18.34 -26.50 21.77
N GLY A 293 -19.32 -25.83 22.33
CA GLY A 293 -20.72 -25.86 21.87
C GLY A 293 -21.01 -25.09 20.57
N THR A 294 -20.02 -24.53 19.89
CA THR A 294 -20.20 -23.66 18.69
C THR A 294 -20.96 -24.38 17.58
N THR A 295 -20.53 -25.59 17.22
CA THR A 295 -21.12 -26.38 16.12
C THR A 295 -22.58 -26.70 16.39
N GLU A 296 -22.90 -27.15 17.61
CA GLU A 296 -24.27 -27.49 18.02
C GLU A 296 -25.18 -26.26 18.03
N ILE A 297 -24.66 -25.10 18.41
CA ILE A 297 -25.42 -23.84 18.41
C ILE A 297 -25.83 -23.46 17.00
N ILE A 298 -24.90 -23.53 16.03
CA ILE A 298 -25.17 -23.22 14.62
C ILE A 298 -26.19 -24.19 14.05
N GLN A 299 -25.99 -25.48 14.25
CA GLN A 299 -26.94 -26.54 13.80
C GLN A 299 -28.34 -26.38 14.40
N ASN A 300 -28.43 -26.01 15.67
CA ASN A 300 -29.70 -25.73 16.30
C ASN A 300 -30.39 -24.49 15.72
N GLU A 301 -29.66 -23.47 15.33
CA GLU A 301 -30.22 -22.29 14.68
C GLU A 301 -30.72 -22.62 13.26
N GLU A 302 -29.98 -23.41 12.49
CA GLU A 302 -30.44 -23.96 11.19
C GLU A 302 -31.74 -24.72 11.31
N LEU A 303 -31.87 -25.57 12.36
CA LEU A 303 -33.09 -26.37 12.60
C LEU A 303 -34.33 -25.54 13.01
N LYS A 304 -34.13 -24.39 13.65
CA LYS A 304 -35.22 -23.48 14.03
C LYS A 304 -35.76 -22.69 12.86
N MET A 305 -34.89 -22.41 11.87
CA MET A 305 -35.25 -21.70 10.66
C MET A 305 -36.02 -22.63 9.71
N LYS A 306 -37.32 -22.66 9.83
CA LYS A 306 -38.19 -23.45 8.94
C LYS A 306 -38.54 -22.59 7.70
N ASN A 307 -38.31 -23.13 6.52
CA ASN A 307 -38.67 -22.62 5.20
C ASN A 307 -37.57 -21.76 4.55
N GLU A 308 -37.93 -20.65 3.91
CA GLU A 308 -37.00 -19.80 3.07
C GLU A 308 -35.81 -19.22 3.84
N GLU A 309 -35.98 -18.98 5.15
CA GLU A 309 -34.91 -18.47 6.00
C GLU A 309 -33.79 -19.50 6.22
N CYS A 310 -34.11 -20.78 6.26
CA CYS A 310 -33.11 -21.86 6.40
C CYS A 310 -32.17 -21.93 5.18
N SER A 311 -32.62 -21.51 4.01
CA SER A 311 -31.79 -21.46 2.80
C SER A 311 -30.71 -20.35 2.83
N ARG A 312 -30.87 -19.37 3.70
CA ARG A 312 -29.90 -18.25 3.82
C ARG A 312 -28.69 -18.57 4.67
N LEU A 313 -28.79 -19.51 5.62
CA LEU A 313 -27.65 -19.91 6.48
C LEU A 313 -26.98 -21.14 5.88
N ILE A 314 -25.70 -21.03 5.61
CA ILE A 314 -24.86 -22.08 5.07
C ILE A 314 -23.76 -22.37 6.10
N HIS A 315 -23.79 -23.56 6.67
CA HIS A 315 -22.79 -24.03 7.63
C HIS A 315 -21.81 -24.99 6.94
N ILE A 316 -20.52 -24.67 6.99
CA ILE A 316 -19.45 -25.46 6.38
C ILE A 316 -18.43 -25.84 7.46
N ILE A 317 -18.18 -27.13 7.61
CA ILE A 317 -17.02 -27.65 8.34
C ILE A 317 -16.02 -28.10 7.28
N PRO A 318 -14.86 -27.46 7.12
CA PRO A 318 -13.90 -27.81 6.08
C PRO A 318 -13.30 -29.20 6.31
N GLU A 319 -12.93 -29.89 5.23
CA GLU A 319 -12.22 -31.19 5.34
C GLU A 319 -10.82 -31.05 5.96
N ARG A 320 -10.15 -29.91 5.69
CA ARG A 320 -8.82 -29.59 6.21
C ARG A 320 -8.92 -29.02 7.62
N ASN A 321 -7.99 -29.42 8.49
CA ASN A 321 -7.89 -28.96 9.87
C ASN A 321 -6.73 -28.01 10.16
N ASP A 322 -5.99 -27.60 9.11
CA ASP A 322 -4.82 -26.72 9.17
C ASP A 322 -5.14 -25.29 8.66
N LEU A 323 -6.41 -24.91 8.65
CA LEU A 323 -6.83 -23.60 8.16
C LEU A 323 -6.65 -22.52 9.23
N GLY A 324 -6.09 -21.38 8.81
CA GLY A 324 -6.24 -20.11 9.50
C GLY A 324 -7.53 -19.39 9.10
N ILE A 325 -7.73 -18.17 9.59
CA ILE A 325 -8.87 -17.32 9.22
C ILE A 325 -8.93 -17.14 7.70
N GLY A 326 -7.78 -16.80 7.05
CA GLY A 326 -7.70 -16.67 5.60
C GLY A 326 -8.03 -17.96 4.84
N GLY A 327 -7.66 -19.12 5.38
CA GLY A 327 -8.05 -20.42 4.81
C GLY A 327 -9.56 -20.66 4.88
N CYS A 328 -10.22 -20.28 5.97
CA CYS A 328 -11.67 -20.33 6.10
C CYS A 328 -12.37 -19.37 5.11
N TRP A 329 -11.83 -18.18 4.92
CA TRP A 329 -12.30 -17.28 3.89
C TRP A 329 -12.24 -17.89 2.50
N ASN A 330 -11.13 -18.57 2.17
CA ASN A 330 -10.97 -19.25 0.88
C ASN A 330 -12.00 -20.37 0.69
N VAL A 331 -12.36 -21.10 1.75
CA VAL A 331 -13.45 -22.09 1.70
C VAL A 331 -14.77 -21.41 1.35
N ALA A 332 -15.11 -20.32 2.03
CA ALA A 332 -16.36 -19.61 1.81
C ALA A 332 -16.48 -19.02 0.40
N ILE A 333 -15.44 -18.31 -0.08
CA ILE A 333 -15.51 -17.61 -1.36
C ILE A 333 -15.45 -18.56 -2.56
N ASN A 334 -14.85 -19.74 -2.42
CA ASN A 334 -14.81 -20.76 -3.46
C ASN A 334 -16.05 -21.68 -3.47
N ASP A 335 -16.91 -21.60 -2.47
CA ASP A 335 -18.22 -22.28 -2.48
C ASP A 335 -19.09 -21.71 -3.61
N GLU A 336 -19.78 -22.57 -4.34
CA GLU A 336 -20.64 -22.18 -5.46
C GLU A 336 -21.82 -21.29 -5.06
N ARG A 337 -22.22 -21.35 -3.80
CA ARG A 337 -23.31 -20.54 -3.21
C ARG A 337 -22.86 -19.15 -2.80
N CYS A 338 -21.54 -18.83 -2.83
CA CYS A 338 -21.04 -17.52 -2.46
C CYS A 338 -21.49 -16.46 -3.47
N GLY A 339 -21.96 -15.32 -2.95
CA GLY A 339 -22.49 -14.20 -3.71
C GLY A 339 -21.42 -13.37 -4.43
N ARG A 340 -21.91 -12.40 -5.22
CA ARG A 340 -21.07 -11.44 -5.97
C ARG A 340 -20.14 -10.64 -5.08
N PHE A 341 -20.60 -10.27 -3.88
CA PHE A 341 -19.82 -9.56 -2.88
C PHE A 341 -19.72 -10.42 -1.61
N ALA A 342 -18.49 -10.62 -1.13
CA ALA A 342 -18.22 -11.31 0.12
C ALA A 342 -17.94 -10.27 1.21
N VAL A 343 -18.71 -10.28 2.29
CA VAL A 343 -18.72 -9.25 3.35
C VAL A 343 -18.36 -9.87 4.69
N GLN A 344 -17.41 -9.25 5.39
CA GLN A 344 -16.91 -9.71 6.69
C GLN A 344 -17.94 -9.53 7.80
N LEU A 345 -18.03 -10.55 8.66
CA LEU A 345 -18.48 -10.42 10.04
C LEU A 345 -17.65 -11.38 10.91
N ASP A 346 -17.01 -10.87 11.95
CA ASP A 346 -16.28 -11.69 12.89
C ASP A 346 -17.25 -12.38 13.86
N SER A 347 -16.91 -13.58 14.31
CA SER A 347 -17.79 -14.46 15.09
C SER A 347 -18.13 -13.96 16.50
N ASP A 348 -17.53 -12.85 16.93
CA ASP A 348 -17.77 -12.19 18.22
C ASP A 348 -18.28 -10.75 18.10
N ASP A 349 -18.54 -10.27 16.87
CA ASP A 349 -18.95 -8.90 16.56
C ASP A 349 -20.37 -8.81 15.97
N LEU A 350 -20.85 -7.59 15.71
CA LEU A 350 -22.20 -7.34 15.19
C LEU A 350 -22.18 -6.26 14.11
N TYR A 351 -23.11 -6.31 13.17
CA TYR A 351 -23.46 -5.14 12.36
C TYR A 351 -24.22 -4.12 13.22
N SER A 352 -23.95 -2.83 13.01
CA SER A 352 -24.53 -1.75 13.80
C SER A 352 -25.99 -1.41 13.41
N SER A 353 -26.42 -1.85 12.22
CA SER A 353 -27.72 -1.51 11.62
C SER A 353 -28.27 -2.66 10.79
N PRO A 354 -29.60 -2.83 10.67
CA PRO A 354 -30.19 -3.77 9.72
C PRO A 354 -29.92 -3.43 8.25
N HIS A 355 -29.42 -2.23 7.94
CA HIS A 355 -29.12 -1.79 6.58
C HIS A 355 -27.63 -1.81 6.24
N THR A 356 -26.77 -2.34 7.11
CA THR A 356 -25.31 -2.37 6.89
C THR A 356 -24.95 -3.06 5.59
N LEU A 357 -25.53 -4.23 5.30
CA LEU A 357 -25.23 -4.99 4.09
C LEU A 357 -25.68 -4.25 2.82
N GLN A 358 -26.86 -3.61 2.83
CA GLN A 358 -27.34 -2.77 1.73
C GLN A 358 -26.36 -1.62 1.47
N THR A 359 -25.96 -0.90 2.52
CA THR A 359 -25.04 0.23 2.44
C THR A 359 -23.69 -0.17 1.82
N ILE A 360 -23.15 -1.33 2.19
CA ILE A 360 -21.89 -1.84 1.64
C ILE A 360 -22.01 -2.15 0.15
N VAL A 361 -23.07 -2.84 -0.26
CA VAL A 361 -23.28 -3.20 -1.68
C VAL A 361 -23.52 -1.96 -2.54
N ASP A 362 -24.27 -0.98 -2.03
CA ASP A 362 -24.46 0.30 -2.72
C ASP A 362 -23.16 1.06 -2.89
N ALA A 363 -22.27 1.03 -1.89
CA ALA A 363 -20.96 1.66 -1.96
C ALA A 363 -20.05 1.03 -3.05
N PHE A 364 -20.09 -0.28 -3.26
CA PHE A 364 -19.38 -0.92 -4.39
C PHE A 364 -19.78 -0.29 -5.72
N LYS A 365 -21.10 -0.19 -5.95
CA LYS A 365 -21.67 0.30 -7.21
C LYS A 365 -21.41 1.80 -7.41
N GLN A 366 -21.64 2.60 -6.36
CA GLN A 366 -21.49 4.06 -6.42
C GLN A 366 -20.02 4.48 -6.56
N GLN A 367 -19.11 3.81 -5.85
CA GLN A 367 -17.69 4.15 -5.85
C GLN A 367 -16.89 3.38 -6.90
N LYS A 368 -17.51 2.45 -7.62
CA LYS A 368 -16.84 1.55 -8.59
C LYS A 368 -15.62 0.85 -7.96
N ALA A 369 -15.76 0.41 -6.73
CA ALA A 369 -14.68 -0.15 -5.92
C ALA A 369 -14.60 -1.67 -6.04
N ALA A 370 -13.41 -2.24 -5.93
CA ALA A 370 -13.20 -3.69 -5.90
C ALA A 370 -13.18 -4.26 -4.46
N MET A 371 -12.93 -3.40 -3.49
CA MET A 371 -13.00 -3.65 -2.06
C MET A 371 -13.67 -2.45 -1.39
N VAL A 372 -14.48 -2.67 -0.37
CA VAL A 372 -15.09 -1.60 0.44
C VAL A 372 -14.75 -1.84 1.89
N ILE A 373 -14.39 -0.77 2.60
CA ILE A 373 -14.07 -0.80 4.03
C ILE A 373 -14.98 0.20 4.75
N GLY A 374 -15.67 -0.27 5.77
CA GLY A 374 -16.52 0.54 6.62
C GLY A 374 -15.80 1.14 7.82
N SER A 375 -16.59 1.63 8.74
CA SER A 375 -16.15 2.17 10.04
C SER A 375 -16.77 1.36 11.17
N TYR A 376 -16.05 1.25 12.27
CA TYR A 376 -16.47 0.45 13.41
C TYR A 376 -16.36 1.21 14.71
N ARG A 377 -17.24 0.88 15.66
CA ARG A 377 -17.19 1.40 17.02
C ARG A 377 -16.72 0.32 17.98
N MET A 378 -15.73 0.66 18.79
CA MET A 378 -15.30 -0.23 19.88
C MET A 378 -16.29 -0.16 21.03
N CYS A 379 -16.73 -1.34 21.52
CA CYS A 379 -17.70 -1.45 22.60
C CYS A 379 -17.43 -2.69 23.47
N ASP A 380 -18.05 -2.71 24.64
CA ASP A 380 -18.20 -3.93 25.46
C ASP A 380 -19.40 -4.78 25.02
N PHE A 381 -19.71 -5.87 25.76
CA PHE A 381 -20.84 -6.74 25.44
C PHE A 381 -22.21 -6.11 25.73
N ASP A 382 -22.27 -5.08 26.55
CA ASP A 382 -23.46 -4.28 26.80
C ASP A 382 -23.61 -3.14 25.76
N LEU A 383 -22.75 -3.13 24.76
CA LEU A 383 -22.65 -2.16 23.67
C LEU A 383 -22.30 -0.73 24.14
N ASN A 384 -21.74 -0.58 25.34
CA ASN A 384 -21.18 0.69 25.78
C ASN A 384 -19.91 0.99 25.00
N THR A 385 -19.79 2.23 24.54
CA THR A 385 -18.61 2.67 23.79
C THR A 385 -17.33 2.64 24.64
N LEU A 386 -16.30 2.02 24.11
CA LEU A 386 -14.95 2.02 24.68
C LEU A 386 -14.04 2.98 23.90
N PRO A 387 -13.05 3.61 24.55
CA PRO A 387 -12.07 4.42 23.85
C PRO A 387 -11.30 3.62 22.76
N PRO A 388 -10.98 4.21 21.61
CA PRO A 388 -11.23 5.59 21.21
C PRO A 388 -12.64 5.86 20.62
N GLY A 389 -13.56 4.91 20.67
CA GLY A 389 -14.92 5.02 20.13
C GLY A 389 -15.01 4.62 18.67
N LEU A 390 -15.49 5.52 17.82
CA LEU A 390 -15.62 5.27 16.38
C LEU A 390 -14.24 5.37 15.69
N ILE A 391 -13.88 4.32 14.97
CA ILE A 391 -12.69 4.25 14.12
C ILE A 391 -13.14 4.27 12.66
N ALA A 392 -12.98 5.42 12.03
CA ALA A 392 -13.48 5.70 10.68
C ALA A 392 -12.38 5.83 9.62
N HIS A 393 -11.10 5.87 10.00
CA HIS A 393 -9.98 6.03 9.09
C HIS A 393 -10.15 7.19 8.08
N LYS A 394 -10.57 8.37 8.59
CA LYS A 394 -10.79 9.58 7.77
C LYS A 394 -9.51 10.13 7.15
N GLU A 395 -8.35 9.66 7.59
CA GLU A 395 -7.05 9.92 6.99
C GLU A 395 -6.88 9.26 5.62
N TRP A 396 -7.70 8.25 5.30
CA TRP A 396 -7.70 7.65 3.98
C TRP A 396 -8.29 8.62 2.95
N THR A 397 -7.49 9.01 1.96
CA THR A 397 -7.97 9.76 0.79
C THR A 397 -7.93 8.88 -0.46
N ASP A 398 -8.76 9.19 -1.46
CA ASP A 398 -8.78 8.45 -2.72
C ASP A 398 -7.43 8.58 -3.47
N GLU A 399 -6.76 9.74 -3.34
CA GLU A 399 -5.51 10.01 -4.05
C GLU A 399 -4.32 9.26 -3.43
N ASN A 400 -4.22 9.22 -2.09
CA ASN A 400 -3.02 8.75 -1.41
C ASN A 400 -3.23 7.60 -0.41
N GLY A 401 -4.48 7.25 -0.10
CA GLY A 401 -4.79 6.13 0.81
C GLY A 401 -4.05 4.83 0.45
N PRO A 402 -3.97 4.44 -0.84
CA PRO A 402 -3.22 3.26 -1.27
C PRO A 402 -1.73 3.27 -0.91
N ASN A 403 -1.10 4.44 -0.93
CA ASN A 403 0.31 4.60 -0.53
C ASN A 403 0.44 4.64 0.99
N ASN A 404 -0.44 5.37 1.68
CA ASN A 404 -0.49 5.43 3.12
C ASN A 404 -0.78 4.06 3.77
N ALA A 405 -1.48 3.16 3.08
CA ALA A 405 -1.74 1.78 3.51
C ALA A 405 -0.45 0.99 3.86
N LEU A 406 0.67 1.32 3.23
CA LEU A 406 1.97 0.70 3.54
C LEU A 406 2.58 1.22 4.85
N ARG A 407 2.15 2.38 5.35
CA ARG A 407 2.63 2.96 6.61
C ARG A 407 1.85 2.47 7.83
N ILE A 408 0.54 2.29 7.70
CA ILE A 408 -0.36 1.95 8.80
C ILE A 408 -0.49 0.44 9.02
N ASN A 409 -0.93 0.02 10.21
CA ASN A 409 -1.01 -1.38 10.60
C ASN A 409 -2.37 -2.06 10.37
N GLY A 410 -3.37 -1.35 9.90
CA GLY A 410 -4.70 -1.87 9.62
C GLY A 410 -5.50 -0.96 8.69
N LEU A 411 -6.53 -1.50 8.05
CA LEU A 411 -7.34 -0.77 7.08
C LEU A 411 -8.76 -0.48 7.54
N GLY A 412 -9.19 -1.03 8.70
CA GLY A 412 -10.53 -0.86 9.25
C GLY A 412 -11.43 -2.09 9.07
N ALA A 413 -12.70 -1.95 9.49
CA ALA A 413 -13.74 -2.99 9.43
C ALA A 413 -15.13 -2.31 9.24
N PRO A 414 -16.17 -3.04 8.75
CA PRO A 414 -16.06 -4.35 8.09
C PRO A 414 -15.40 -4.22 6.72
N ARG A 415 -14.82 -5.31 6.25
CA ARG A 415 -14.21 -5.41 4.91
C ARG A 415 -15.12 -6.20 3.99
N ALA A 416 -15.28 -5.73 2.77
CA ALA A 416 -16.04 -6.41 1.75
C ALA A 416 -15.28 -6.43 0.43
N PHE A 417 -15.49 -7.47 -0.36
CA PHE A 417 -14.69 -7.74 -1.54
C PHE A 417 -15.56 -8.16 -2.73
N PHE A 418 -15.17 -7.78 -3.91
CA PHE A 418 -15.73 -8.31 -5.15
C PHE A 418 -15.22 -9.75 -5.35
N THR A 419 -16.11 -10.72 -5.24
CA THR A 419 -15.79 -12.16 -5.19
C THR A 419 -14.96 -12.67 -6.36
N PRO A 420 -15.19 -12.27 -7.63
CA PRO A 420 -14.36 -12.75 -8.76
C PRO A 420 -12.88 -12.42 -8.58
N LEU A 421 -12.55 -11.20 -8.17
CA LEU A 421 -11.17 -10.80 -7.91
C LEU A 421 -10.61 -11.51 -6.68
N LEU A 422 -11.42 -11.65 -5.64
CA LEU A 422 -11.02 -12.35 -4.43
C LEU A 422 -10.70 -13.83 -4.69
N ARG A 423 -11.47 -14.50 -5.57
CA ARG A 423 -11.19 -15.87 -6.03
C ARG A 423 -9.87 -16.00 -6.80
N GLN A 424 -9.49 -14.99 -7.55
CA GLN A 424 -8.20 -14.97 -8.26
C GLN A 424 -7.02 -14.78 -7.31
N ILE A 425 -7.17 -13.88 -6.32
CA ILE A 425 -6.09 -13.49 -5.41
C ILE A 425 -5.91 -14.52 -4.30
N GLN A 426 -6.99 -14.98 -3.68
CA GLN A 426 -7.05 -15.84 -2.50
C GLN A 426 -6.41 -15.19 -1.25
N PHE A 427 -6.93 -15.51 -0.09
CA PHE A 427 -6.32 -15.10 1.18
C PHE A 427 -5.08 -15.94 1.48
N PRO A 428 -4.03 -15.40 2.07
CA PRO A 428 -2.99 -16.22 2.70
C PRO A 428 -3.61 -17.05 3.84
N ASN A 429 -3.25 -18.32 3.92
CA ASN A 429 -3.77 -19.24 4.95
C ASN A 429 -3.10 -18.95 6.32
N THR A 430 -3.51 -17.86 6.94
CA THR A 430 -3.03 -17.42 8.26
C THR A 430 -4.18 -16.83 9.07
N SER A 431 -3.98 -16.65 10.37
CA SER A 431 -4.96 -16.03 11.27
C SER A 431 -4.57 -14.61 11.71
N TYR A 432 -3.60 -13.99 11.04
CA TYR A 432 -3.19 -12.62 11.30
C TYR A 432 -2.63 -11.98 10.03
N GLY A 433 -3.12 -10.80 9.68
CA GLY A 433 -2.66 -10.02 8.54
C GLY A 433 -3.11 -10.55 7.17
N GLU A 434 -3.98 -11.55 7.12
CA GLU A 434 -4.58 -12.08 5.89
C GLU A 434 -5.40 -11.03 5.16
N ASP A 435 -6.14 -10.24 5.90
CA ASP A 435 -6.94 -9.11 5.45
C ASP A 435 -6.08 -7.92 4.97
N TYR A 436 -5.02 -7.62 5.71
CA TYR A 436 -4.06 -6.58 5.36
C TYR A 436 -3.33 -6.91 4.06
N ALA A 437 -2.93 -8.18 3.88
CA ALA A 437 -2.33 -8.65 2.63
C ALA A 437 -3.25 -8.39 1.43
N LEU A 438 -4.55 -8.70 1.56
CA LEU A 438 -5.55 -8.45 0.52
C LEU A 438 -5.71 -6.95 0.24
N GLY A 439 -5.84 -6.15 1.29
CA GLY A 439 -5.98 -4.71 1.15
C GLY A 439 -4.80 -4.08 0.39
N LEU A 440 -3.56 -4.51 0.66
CA LEU A 440 -2.39 -4.07 -0.08
C LEU A 440 -2.46 -4.47 -1.56
N ILE A 441 -2.84 -5.73 -1.87
CA ILE A 441 -2.95 -6.23 -3.24
C ILE A 441 -4.05 -5.47 -4.00
N PHE A 442 -5.24 -5.29 -3.41
CA PHE A 442 -6.32 -4.52 -4.01
C PHE A 442 -5.90 -3.06 -4.25
N SER A 443 -5.29 -2.42 -3.27
CA SER A 443 -4.85 -1.02 -3.34
C SER A 443 -3.86 -0.74 -4.46
N ARG A 444 -3.19 -1.75 -4.99
CA ARG A 444 -2.23 -1.59 -6.08
C ARG A 444 -2.86 -1.22 -7.41
N ARG A 445 -4.06 -1.75 -7.69
CA ARG A 445 -4.71 -1.62 -9.00
C ARG A 445 -6.17 -1.20 -8.98
N TYR A 446 -6.83 -1.30 -7.82
CA TYR A 446 -8.24 -1.07 -7.69
C TYR A 446 -8.55 -0.06 -6.60
N ARG A 447 -9.64 0.66 -6.79
CA ARG A 447 -10.16 1.53 -5.76
C ARG A 447 -10.64 0.70 -4.57
N ILE A 448 -10.23 1.12 -3.37
CA ILE A 448 -10.82 0.70 -2.11
C ILE A 448 -11.82 1.77 -1.70
N GLY A 449 -13.10 1.46 -1.78
CA GLY A 449 -14.18 2.34 -1.35
C GLY A 449 -14.24 2.45 0.17
N ARG A 450 -14.73 3.60 0.67
CA ARG A 450 -14.82 3.88 2.11
C ARG A 450 -16.22 4.28 2.50
N ILE A 451 -16.63 3.83 3.70
CA ILE A 451 -17.87 4.25 4.36
C ILE A 451 -17.48 4.73 5.75
N TYR A 452 -17.67 6.02 6.00
CA TYR A 452 -17.25 6.68 7.24
C TYR A 452 -18.30 6.63 8.36
N ASP A 453 -19.53 6.23 8.04
CA ASP A 453 -20.58 5.97 9.01
C ASP A 453 -20.34 4.65 9.74
N GLU A 454 -20.81 4.55 10.98
CA GLU A 454 -20.72 3.32 11.77
C GLU A 454 -21.50 2.18 11.11
N LEU A 455 -20.81 1.10 10.78
CA LEU A 455 -21.40 -0.11 10.21
C LEU A 455 -21.21 -1.36 11.09
N TYR A 456 -20.32 -1.28 12.07
CA TYR A 456 -19.81 -2.46 12.75
C TYR A 456 -19.55 -2.18 14.24
N LEU A 457 -19.92 -3.10 15.10
CA LEU A 457 -19.72 -3.05 16.54
C LEU A 457 -18.64 -4.08 16.91
N CYS A 458 -17.42 -3.58 17.15
CA CYS A 458 -16.29 -4.41 17.56
C CYS A 458 -16.34 -4.61 19.08
N ARG A 459 -16.77 -5.81 19.51
CA ARG A 459 -16.92 -6.14 20.92
C ARG A 459 -15.60 -6.58 21.55
N ARG A 460 -15.15 -5.87 22.58
CA ARG A 460 -13.87 -6.12 23.24
C ARG A 460 -14.02 -6.97 24.50
N TRP A 461 -13.26 -8.05 24.58
CA TRP A 461 -13.21 -8.97 25.72
C TRP A 461 -11.89 -9.75 25.77
N GLY A 462 -11.66 -10.49 26.88
CA GLY A 462 -10.41 -11.26 27.04
C GLY A 462 -10.20 -12.41 26.05
N GLY A 463 -11.19 -12.74 25.22
CA GLY A 463 -11.10 -13.76 24.17
C GLY A 463 -10.79 -13.23 22.78
N ASN A 464 -10.61 -11.90 22.59
CA ASN A 464 -10.17 -11.36 21.32
C ASN A 464 -8.74 -11.83 20.98
N SER A 465 -8.46 -12.08 19.72
CA SER A 465 -7.18 -12.62 19.25
C SER A 465 -6.01 -11.65 19.43
N ASP A 466 -6.27 -10.37 19.63
CA ASP A 466 -5.31 -9.28 19.84
C ASP A 466 -5.24 -8.80 21.31
N ALA A 467 -5.93 -9.47 22.24
CA ALA A 467 -5.89 -9.11 23.66
C ALA A 467 -4.59 -9.60 24.32
N ALA A 468 -3.90 -8.70 25.03
CA ALA A 468 -2.73 -9.00 25.89
C ALA A 468 -1.65 -9.90 25.24
N LEU A 469 -1.17 -9.50 24.03
CA LEU A 469 -0.10 -10.22 23.34
C LEU A 469 1.26 -10.04 24.04
N SER A 470 2.05 -11.13 24.12
CA SER A 470 3.45 -11.05 24.51
C SER A 470 4.27 -10.27 23.47
N ILE A 471 5.42 -9.73 23.90
CA ILE A 471 6.35 -9.02 22.99
C ILE A 471 6.79 -9.92 21.82
N ASP A 472 7.05 -11.18 22.05
CA ASP A 472 7.42 -12.15 21.01
C ASP A 472 6.30 -12.28 19.96
N LYS A 473 5.04 -12.32 20.39
CA LYS A 473 3.89 -12.41 19.48
C LYS A 473 3.68 -11.12 18.71
N ILE A 474 3.83 -9.97 19.37
CA ILE A 474 3.78 -8.65 18.72
C ILE A 474 4.88 -8.56 17.64
N ASN A 475 6.10 -8.97 17.98
CA ASN A 475 7.24 -8.97 17.06
C ASN A 475 7.04 -9.92 15.88
N ALA A 476 6.55 -11.14 16.12
CA ALA A 476 6.23 -12.08 15.05
C ALA A 476 5.15 -11.52 14.10
N ASN A 477 4.13 -10.88 14.64
CA ASN A 477 3.06 -10.23 13.88
C ASN A 477 3.59 -9.04 13.05
N ASN A 478 4.42 -8.19 13.65
CA ASN A 478 5.03 -7.04 12.98
C ASN A 478 6.01 -7.49 11.88
N LEU A 479 6.85 -8.48 12.17
CA LEU A 479 7.78 -9.04 11.20
C LEU A 479 7.03 -9.62 9.97
N TYR A 480 5.92 -10.29 10.20
CA TYR A 480 5.07 -10.81 9.13
C TYR A 480 4.45 -9.68 8.29
N LYS A 481 3.86 -8.65 8.93
CA LYS A 481 3.31 -7.50 8.18
C LYS A 481 4.38 -6.71 7.43
N ASP A 482 5.57 -6.53 7.99
CA ASP A 482 6.69 -5.92 7.30
C ASP A 482 7.13 -6.76 6.08
N ARG A 483 7.01 -8.09 6.18
CA ARG A 483 7.23 -8.99 5.04
C ARG A 483 6.17 -8.82 3.95
N LEU A 484 4.89 -8.68 4.32
CA LEU A 484 3.81 -8.38 3.37
C LEU A 484 4.07 -7.06 2.64
N ARG A 485 4.47 -6.00 3.36
CA ARG A 485 4.85 -4.71 2.76
C ARG A 485 6.06 -4.83 1.84
N THR A 486 7.06 -5.63 2.22
CA THR A 486 8.24 -5.90 1.39
C THR A 486 7.85 -6.52 0.05
N LEU A 487 6.96 -7.51 0.07
CA LEU A 487 6.44 -8.15 -1.14
C LEU A 487 5.62 -7.17 -1.98
N GLU A 488 4.77 -6.38 -1.35
CA GLU A 488 3.95 -5.37 -2.02
C GLU A 488 4.79 -4.27 -2.68
N ILE A 489 5.80 -3.71 -1.98
CA ILE A 489 6.74 -2.73 -2.55
C ILE A 489 7.45 -3.32 -3.76
N SER A 490 7.88 -4.57 -3.67
CA SER A 490 8.54 -5.26 -4.79
C SER A 490 7.59 -5.43 -5.98
N ALA A 491 6.32 -5.78 -5.74
CA ALA A 491 5.30 -5.90 -6.77
C ALA A 491 5.01 -4.56 -7.46
N ARG A 492 4.87 -3.48 -6.68
CA ARG A 492 4.69 -2.11 -7.21
C ARG A 492 5.86 -1.66 -8.08
N GLN A 493 7.09 -1.94 -7.63
CA GLN A 493 8.30 -1.67 -8.42
C GLN A 493 8.34 -2.44 -9.74
N GLN A 494 7.90 -3.70 -9.76
CA GLN A 494 7.82 -4.48 -11.01
C GLN A 494 6.74 -3.93 -11.93
N MET A 495 5.59 -3.54 -11.38
CA MET A 495 4.52 -2.91 -12.16
C MET A 495 5.01 -1.63 -12.86
N GLN A 496 5.71 -0.75 -12.14
CA GLN A 496 6.27 0.48 -12.73
C GLN A 496 7.34 0.23 -13.80
N LYS A 497 8.06 -0.90 -13.71
CA LYS A 497 9.03 -1.31 -14.75
C LYS A 497 8.37 -1.91 -15.99
N GLY A 498 7.05 -1.92 -16.08
CA GLY A 498 6.29 -2.51 -17.19
C GLY A 498 6.37 -4.04 -17.25
N LYS A 499 6.79 -4.69 -16.16
CA LYS A 499 6.70 -6.15 -16.02
C LYS A 499 5.28 -6.48 -15.58
N ALA A 500 4.53 -7.19 -16.44
CA ALA A 500 3.16 -7.57 -16.19
C ALA A 500 3.03 -8.31 -14.85
N ASP A 501 2.10 -7.86 -14.04
CA ASP A 501 1.63 -8.63 -12.89
C ASP A 501 0.82 -9.81 -13.43
N ILE A 502 1.18 -11.02 -13.06
CA ILE A 502 0.55 -12.24 -13.56
C ILE A 502 -0.92 -12.34 -13.13
N MET A 503 -1.36 -11.51 -12.17
CA MET A 503 -2.58 -11.80 -11.41
C MET A 503 -3.84 -11.05 -11.83
N ILE A 504 -3.80 -10.04 -12.71
CA ILE A 504 -5.02 -9.27 -13.02
C ILE A 504 -5.06 -8.90 -14.48
N ASP A 505 -5.78 -9.70 -15.24
CA ASP A 505 -5.97 -9.59 -16.66
C ASP A 505 -7.27 -8.80 -16.96
N SER A 506 -7.14 -7.59 -17.48
CA SER A 506 -8.32 -6.84 -17.92
C SER A 506 -8.98 -7.53 -19.12
N PRO A 507 -10.30 -7.34 -19.35
CA PRO A 507 -10.97 -7.88 -20.54
C PRO A 507 -10.26 -7.48 -21.85
N LEU A 508 -9.68 -6.27 -21.90
CA LEU A 508 -8.89 -5.81 -23.04
C LEU A 508 -7.56 -6.55 -23.17
N LEU A 509 -6.89 -6.80 -22.07
CA LEU A 509 -5.62 -7.53 -22.09
C LEU A 509 -5.84 -9.01 -22.45
N ARG A 510 -6.95 -9.61 -21.98
CA ARG A 510 -7.37 -10.96 -22.43
C ARG A 510 -7.65 -11.00 -23.94
N PHE A 511 -8.38 -10.01 -24.47
CA PHE A 511 -8.61 -9.89 -25.92
C PHE A 511 -7.27 -9.74 -26.66
N PHE A 512 -6.38 -8.89 -26.17
CA PHE A 512 -5.06 -8.68 -26.75
C PHE A 512 -4.21 -9.96 -26.74
N ASN A 513 -4.09 -10.62 -25.60
CA ASN A 513 -3.30 -11.86 -25.47
C ASN A 513 -3.85 -12.99 -26.33
N ARG A 514 -5.17 -13.21 -26.32
CA ARG A 514 -5.82 -14.20 -27.19
C ARG A 514 -5.54 -13.92 -28.68
N GLN A 515 -5.53 -12.64 -29.06
CA GLN A 515 -5.20 -12.28 -30.43
C GLN A 515 -3.75 -12.61 -30.79
N LEU A 516 -2.79 -12.39 -29.89
CA LEU A 516 -1.38 -12.77 -30.09
C LEU A 516 -1.17 -14.29 -30.09
N GLU A 517 -2.00 -15.06 -29.39
CA GLU A 517 -1.97 -16.52 -29.43
C GLU A 517 -2.39 -17.07 -30.79
N THR A 518 -3.36 -16.43 -31.42
CA THR A 518 -3.97 -16.89 -32.70
C THR A 518 -3.39 -16.24 -33.94
N TRP A 519 -2.57 -15.18 -33.80
CA TRP A 519 -2.00 -14.40 -34.90
C TRP A 519 -0.48 -14.31 -34.81
N ASP A 520 0.22 -15.26 -35.43
CA ASP A 520 1.67 -15.41 -35.38
C ASP A 520 2.47 -14.18 -35.84
N ASP A 521 2.00 -13.49 -36.88
CA ASP A 521 2.64 -12.29 -37.43
C ASP A 521 2.60 -11.15 -36.41
N ALA A 522 1.46 -10.90 -35.78
CA ALA A 522 1.33 -9.92 -34.72
C ALA A 522 2.22 -10.29 -33.54
N ARG A 523 2.15 -11.54 -33.05
CA ARG A 523 2.98 -12.03 -31.94
C ARG A 523 4.46 -11.77 -32.19
N ARG A 524 5.01 -12.09 -33.36
CA ARG A 524 6.43 -11.87 -33.69
C ARG A 524 6.79 -10.38 -33.64
N ARG A 525 5.93 -9.50 -34.10
CA ARG A 525 6.18 -8.05 -34.09
C ARG A 525 6.16 -7.47 -32.68
N TYR A 526 5.27 -7.96 -31.80
CA TYR A 526 5.29 -7.59 -30.37
C TYR A 526 6.53 -8.11 -29.66
N GLN A 527 7.02 -9.31 -29.98
CA GLN A 527 8.30 -9.83 -29.47
C GLN A 527 9.48 -8.96 -29.94
N GLN A 528 9.48 -8.47 -31.18
CA GLN A 528 10.50 -7.56 -31.70
C GLN A 528 10.52 -6.20 -30.98
N LEU A 529 9.41 -5.77 -30.37
CA LEU A 529 9.37 -4.58 -29.54
C LEU A 529 10.31 -4.66 -28.33
N GLN A 530 10.58 -5.86 -27.83
CA GLN A 530 11.54 -6.08 -26.73
C GLN A 530 12.98 -5.77 -27.14
N GLY A 531 13.28 -5.80 -28.43
CA GLY A 531 14.58 -5.45 -28.99
C GLY A 531 14.75 -3.96 -29.37
N VAL A 532 13.79 -3.12 -29.06
CA VAL A 532 13.84 -1.68 -29.31
C VAL A 532 14.92 -1.03 -28.47
N LYS A 533 15.80 -0.24 -29.11
CA LYS A 533 16.83 0.51 -28.42
C LYS A 533 16.33 1.91 -28.10
N THR A 534 16.49 2.30 -26.85
CA THR A 534 16.16 3.65 -26.37
C THR A 534 17.42 4.39 -25.98
N ARG A 535 17.46 5.72 -26.22
CA ARG A 535 18.49 6.62 -25.77
C ARG A 535 17.87 7.88 -25.21
N GLU A 536 18.31 8.27 -24.02
CA GLU A 536 17.94 9.53 -23.41
C GLU A 536 18.92 10.63 -23.87
N LEU A 537 18.35 11.72 -24.31
CA LEU A 537 19.10 12.93 -24.70
C LEU A 537 18.67 14.08 -23.77
N PRO A 538 19.51 14.53 -22.86
CA PRO A 538 19.24 15.73 -22.09
C PRO A 538 19.24 16.96 -23.03
N CYS A 539 18.19 17.78 -22.90
CA CYS A 539 18.01 18.98 -23.68
C CYS A 539 17.50 20.10 -22.77
N ASP A 540 18.40 20.90 -22.21
CA ASP A 540 18.09 21.93 -21.21
C ASP A 540 17.26 21.41 -20.04
N ALA A 541 16.04 21.91 -19.87
CA ALA A 541 15.12 21.53 -18.80
C ALA A 541 14.30 20.24 -19.06
N ILE A 542 14.49 19.58 -20.21
CA ILE A 542 13.73 18.39 -20.59
C ILE A 542 14.67 17.24 -21.01
N THR A 543 14.21 16.02 -20.83
CA THR A 543 14.87 14.82 -21.37
C THR A 543 14.05 14.28 -22.53
N ILE A 544 14.70 14.09 -23.68
CA ILE A 544 14.09 13.51 -24.89
C ILE A 544 14.45 12.03 -24.95
N ASN A 545 13.44 11.16 -24.93
CA ASN A 545 13.61 9.73 -25.14
C ASN A 545 13.52 9.40 -26.64
N VAL A 546 14.65 9.01 -27.22
CA VAL A 546 14.74 8.57 -28.63
C VAL A 546 14.63 7.05 -28.66
N GLN A 547 13.63 6.55 -29.40
CA GLN A 547 13.39 5.13 -29.58
C GLN A 547 13.66 4.71 -31.03
N TRP A 548 14.53 3.71 -31.21
CA TRP A 548 14.78 3.11 -32.51
C TRP A 548 14.11 1.72 -32.61
N ASN A 549 13.11 1.63 -33.47
CA ASN A 549 12.31 0.42 -33.73
C ASN A 549 12.41 0.02 -35.22
N PRO A 550 13.36 -0.87 -35.61
CA PRO A 550 13.55 -1.27 -36.99
C PRO A 550 12.37 -2.03 -37.59
N ALA A 551 11.55 -2.71 -36.76
CA ALA A 551 10.38 -3.46 -37.23
C ALA A 551 9.28 -2.58 -37.84
N ARG A 552 9.36 -1.25 -37.64
CA ARG A 552 8.36 -0.29 -38.16
C ARG A 552 8.64 0.27 -39.55
N ILE A 553 9.76 -0.05 -40.18
CA ILE A 553 10.12 0.46 -41.50
C ILE A 553 8.97 0.27 -42.51
N THR A 554 8.29 -0.87 -42.47
CA THR A 554 7.17 -1.18 -43.36
C THR A 554 5.96 -0.26 -43.16
N SER A 555 5.61 0.07 -41.90
CA SER A 555 4.43 0.91 -41.62
C SER A 555 4.71 2.41 -41.80
N THR A 556 5.93 2.87 -41.54
CA THR A 556 6.33 4.27 -41.73
C THR A 556 6.58 4.62 -43.19
N GLY A 557 6.84 3.61 -44.04
CA GLY A 557 7.04 3.76 -45.48
C GLY A 557 5.76 3.66 -46.30
N ALA A 558 4.56 3.66 -45.67
CA ALA A 558 3.30 3.59 -46.38
C ALA A 558 3.13 4.78 -47.35
N ASN A 559 2.87 4.48 -48.64
CA ASN A 559 2.58 5.52 -49.61
C ASN A 559 1.17 6.09 -49.39
N ILE A 560 1.12 7.38 -49.00
CA ILE A 560 -0.13 8.12 -48.73
C ILE A 560 -0.52 9.09 -49.85
N ASP A 561 0.04 8.99 -51.04
CA ASP A 561 -0.36 9.80 -52.21
C ASP A 561 -1.79 9.49 -52.60
N LYS A 562 -2.56 10.49 -53.00
CA LYS A 562 -3.97 10.34 -53.39
C LYS A 562 -4.20 9.26 -54.45
N LYS A 563 -3.27 9.12 -55.41
CA LYS A 563 -3.36 8.08 -56.45
C LYS A 563 -3.11 6.68 -55.89
N ALA A 564 -2.14 6.55 -54.96
CA ALA A 564 -1.85 5.27 -54.34
C ALA A 564 -2.99 4.81 -53.38
N ILE A 565 -3.60 5.75 -52.66
CA ILE A 565 -4.75 5.48 -51.79
C ILE A 565 -5.94 5.02 -52.58
N ALA A 566 -6.26 5.69 -53.71
CA ALA A 566 -7.39 5.33 -54.56
C ALA A 566 -7.23 3.97 -55.27
N GLN A 567 -6.03 3.42 -55.37
CA GLN A 567 -5.71 2.16 -56.04
C GLN A 567 -5.54 0.96 -55.11
N ARG A 568 -5.41 1.20 -53.80
CA ARG A 568 -5.20 0.13 -52.80
C ARG A 568 -6.52 -0.21 -52.09
N PRO A 569 -6.76 -1.50 -51.76
CA PRO A 569 -7.80 -1.83 -50.79
C PRO A 569 -7.47 -1.23 -49.44
N CYS A 570 -8.48 -0.67 -48.75
CA CYS A 570 -8.29 -0.14 -47.39
C CYS A 570 -8.10 -1.29 -46.40
N PHE A 571 -6.95 -1.34 -45.75
CA PHE A 571 -6.62 -2.41 -44.80
C PHE A 571 -7.35 -2.31 -43.46
N LEU A 572 -8.09 -1.23 -43.20
CA LEU A 572 -8.96 -1.09 -42.03
C LEU A 572 -10.39 -1.54 -42.27
N CYS A 573 -10.82 -1.71 -43.57
CA CYS A 573 -12.10 -2.29 -43.89
C CYS A 573 -12.10 -3.80 -43.63
N ASP A 574 -13.19 -4.32 -43.08
CA ASP A 574 -13.33 -5.71 -42.62
C ASP A 574 -12.98 -6.75 -43.69
N GLU A 575 -13.41 -6.51 -44.93
CA GLU A 575 -13.16 -7.40 -46.07
C GLU A 575 -11.69 -7.51 -46.47
N ASN A 576 -10.84 -6.57 -46.07
CA ASN A 576 -9.43 -6.53 -46.47
C ASN A 576 -8.45 -6.87 -45.33
N ARG A 577 -8.96 -7.22 -44.18
CA ARG A 577 -8.14 -7.55 -43.00
C ARG A 577 -7.62 -8.98 -43.07
N PRO A 578 -6.50 -9.27 -42.41
CA PRO A 578 -6.07 -10.65 -42.15
C PRO A 578 -7.17 -11.43 -41.44
N LYS A 579 -7.40 -12.69 -41.89
CA LYS A 579 -8.43 -13.57 -41.28
C LYS A 579 -8.20 -13.84 -39.80
N GLU A 580 -6.96 -13.77 -39.34
CA GLU A 580 -6.52 -13.96 -37.99
C GLU A 580 -6.83 -12.75 -37.09
N GLN A 581 -7.02 -11.55 -37.66
CA GLN A 581 -7.31 -10.34 -36.92
C GLN A 581 -8.77 -10.32 -36.46
N THR A 582 -9.00 -10.63 -35.20
CA THR A 582 -10.32 -10.53 -34.58
C THR A 582 -10.64 -9.10 -34.19
N LYS A 583 -11.92 -8.81 -34.01
CA LYS A 583 -12.43 -7.49 -33.63
C LYS A 583 -13.25 -7.57 -32.34
N LYS A 584 -13.27 -6.47 -31.58
CA LYS A 584 -14.21 -6.24 -30.51
C LYS A 584 -15.04 -5.00 -30.88
N ILE A 585 -16.36 -5.14 -30.95
CA ILE A 585 -17.24 -3.99 -31.16
C ILE A 585 -17.25 -3.14 -29.91
N ILE A 586 -17.05 -1.85 -30.06
CA ILE A 586 -17.11 -0.88 -28.98
C ILE A 586 -18.52 -0.29 -28.89
N ASP A 587 -19.01 0.27 -30.02
CA ASP A 587 -20.32 0.89 -30.11
C ASP A 587 -20.89 0.78 -31.53
N GLU A 588 -21.86 1.61 -31.89
CA GLU A 588 -22.48 1.65 -33.23
C GLU A 588 -21.55 2.25 -34.31
N HIS A 589 -20.42 2.87 -33.90
CA HIS A 589 -19.54 3.65 -34.78
C HIS A 589 -18.14 3.07 -34.89
N PHE A 590 -17.62 2.44 -33.83
CA PHE A 590 -16.23 2.00 -33.73
C PHE A 590 -16.06 0.56 -33.29
N GLU A 591 -14.96 -0.03 -33.72
CA GLU A 591 -14.50 -1.36 -33.29
C GLU A 591 -13.01 -1.30 -32.87
N LEU A 592 -12.58 -2.23 -32.03
CA LEU A 592 -11.21 -2.32 -31.52
C LEU A 592 -10.49 -3.49 -32.18
N LEU A 593 -9.29 -3.21 -32.69
CA LEU A 593 -8.39 -4.18 -33.34
C LEU A 593 -7.02 -4.14 -32.68
N VAL A 594 -6.35 -5.28 -32.54
CA VAL A 594 -4.93 -5.29 -32.17
C VAL A 594 -4.12 -4.73 -33.34
N ASN A 595 -3.28 -3.71 -33.05
CA ASN A 595 -2.43 -3.09 -34.07
C ASN A 595 -1.28 -4.03 -34.45
N PRO A 596 -1.14 -4.43 -35.73
CA PRO A 596 -0.06 -5.34 -36.14
C PRO A 596 1.33 -4.70 -36.24
N PHE A 597 1.44 -3.38 -36.07
CA PHE A 597 2.72 -2.64 -36.13
C PHE A 597 2.90 -1.84 -34.82
N PRO A 598 3.17 -2.51 -33.70
CA PRO A 598 3.12 -1.87 -32.40
C PRO A 598 4.22 -0.83 -32.19
N ILE A 599 3.87 0.22 -31.43
CA ILE A 599 4.81 1.20 -30.81
C ILE A 599 4.72 1.16 -29.29
N LEU A 600 3.69 0.52 -28.77
CA LEU A 600 3.38 0.38 -27.35
C LEU A 600 3.33 -1.10 -26.98
N PRO A 601 3.63 -1.45 -25.73
CA PRO A 601 3.54 -2.84 -25.26
C PRO A 601 2.16 -3.48 -25.53
N THR A 602 1.09 -2.71 -25.35
CA THR A 602 -0.27 -3.04 -25.79
C THR A 602 -0.72 -1.93 -26.73
N HIS A 603 -1.09 -2.26 -27.96
CA HIS A 603 -1.40 -1.26 -28.98
C HIS A 603 -2.62 -1.68 -29.81
N PHE A 604 -3.62 -0.81 -29.82
CA PHE A 604 -4.86 -1.01 -30.57
C PHE A 604 -5.03 0.03 -31.67
N THR A 605 -5.77 -0.33 -32.69
CA THR A 605 -6.35 0.58 -33.68
C THR A 605 -7.86 0.51 -33.54
N ILE A 606 -8.52 1.66 -33.53
CA ILE A 606 -9.96 1.80 -33.34
C ILE A 606 -10.56 2.45 -34.59
N PRO A 607 -10.83 1.68 -35.66
CA PRO A 607 -11.40 2.22 -36.87
C PRO A 607 -12.91 2.42 -36.74
N SER A 608 -13.43 3.41 -37.49
CA SER A 608 -14.85 3.54 -37.73
C SER A 608 -15.37 2.31 -38.46
N LEU A 609 -16.59 1.85 -38.16
CA LEU A 609 -17.27 0.80 -38.88
C LEU A 609 -17.59 1.21 -40.33
N ARG A 610 -17.55 2.51 -40.63
CA ARG A 610 -17.78 3.07 -41.97
C ARG A 610 -16.47 3.53 -42.57
N HIS A 611 -16.27 3.30 -43.85
CA HIS A 611 -15.15 3.86 -44.57
C HIS A 611 -15.36 5.34 -44.82
N GLU A 612 -14.78 6.19 -43.99
CA GLU A 612 -14.90 7.64 -44.02
C GLU A 612 -13.54 8.30 -43.77
N PRO A 613 -13.30 9.50 -44.33
CA PRO A 613 -11.97 10.14 -44.21
C PRO A 613 -11.54 10.41 -42.77
N GLN A 614 -10.25 10.29 -42.53
CA GLN A 614 -9.61 10.56 -41.23
C GLN A 614 -9.78 12.04 -40.82
N ARG A 615 -10.70 12.32 -39.91
CA ARG A 615 -11.01 13.64 -39.37
C ARG A 615 -11.27 13.55 -37.87
N ILE A 616 -10.71 14.50 -37.11
CA ILE A 616 -10.97 14.59 -35.67
C ILE A 616 -12.30 15.32 -35.41
N LEU A 617 -12.63 16.32 -36.25
CA LEU A 617 -13.85 17.10 -36.09
C LEU A 617 -15.09 16.19 -36.30
N GLY A 618 -15.97 16.16 -35.35
CA GLY A 618 -17.15 15.27 -35.32
C GLY A 618 -16.91 13.98 -34.51
N ASN A 619 -15.68 13.55 -34.35
CA ASN A 619 -15.32 12.31 -33.65
C ASN A 619 -14.56 12.57 -32.32
N TYR A 620 -14.34 13.84 -31.96
CA TYR A 620 -13.57 14.19 -30.75
C TYR A 620 -14.24 13.70 -29.47
N GLY A 621 -15.58 13.77 -29.41
CA GLY A 621 -16.36 13.26 -28.28
C GLY A 621 -16.17 11.77 -28.02
N GLU A 622 -15.98 10.97 -29.08
CA GLU A 622 -15.79 9.52 -28.95
C GLU A 622 -14.50 9.13 -28.24
N MET A 623 -13.47 10.01 -28.28
CA MET A 623 -12.25 9.75 -27.51
C MET A 623 -12.51 9.77 -25.99
N PHE A 624 -13.43 10.60 -25.53
CA PHE A 624 -13.82 10.66 -24.11
C PHE A 624 -14.70 9.45 -23.75
N ASN A 625 -15.65 9.07 -24.61
CA ASN A 625 -16.47 7.89 -24.40
C ASN A 625 -15.59 6.63 -24.30
N LEU A 626 -14.56 6.51 -25.12
CA LEU A 626 -13.58 5.42 -25.08
C LEU A 626 -12.77 5.41 -23.78
N LEU A 627 -12.38 6.59 -23.27
CA LEU A 627 -11.63 6.70 -22.01
C LEU A 627 -12.52 6.45 -20.79
N ASP A 628 -13.81 6.79 -20.86
CA ASP A 628 -14.78 6.47 -19.80
C ASP A 628 -15.05 4.95 -19.75
N GLU A 629 -15.10 4.27 -20.88
CA GLU A 629 -15.30 2.81 -20.95
C GLU A 629 -14.00 2.03 -20.60
N TYR A 630 -12.84 2.53 -21.05
CA TYR A 630 -11.54 1.88 -20.88
C TYR A 630 -10.52 2.84 -20.25
N PRO A 631 -10.65 3.19 -18.96
CA PRO A 631 -9.81 4.19 -18.29
C PRO A 631 -8.35 3.75 -18.16
N GLU A 632 -8.05 2.45 -18.32
CA GLU A 632 -6.68 1.92 -18.35
C GLU A 632 -5.93 2.24 -19.63
N MET A 633 -6.59 2.79 -20.67
CA MET A 633 -5.99 3.16 -21.94
C MET A 633 -5.64 4.63 -22.01
N MET A 634 -4.69 4.95 -22.87
CA MET A 634 -4.60 6.26 -23.53
C MET A 634 -5.12 6.16 -24.94
N VAL A 635 -5.86 7.16 -25.39
CA VAL A 635 -6.37 7.27 -26.77
C VAL A 635 -5.69 8.45 -27.44
N PHE A 636 -5.25 8.25 -28.68
CA PHE A 636 -4.59 9.30 -29.46
C PHE A 636 -4.99 9.27 -30.93
N TYR A 637 -4.87 10.41 -31.56
CA TYR A 637 -5.26 10.62 -32.95
C TYR A 637 -4.07 11.02 -33.81
N ASN A 638 -3.89 10.35 -34.93
CA ASN A 638 -2.93 10.70 -35.97
C ASN A 638 -3.67 11.33 -37.16
N GLY A 639 -3.37 12.60 -37.44
CA GLY A 639 -3.99 13.30 -38.56
C GLY A 639 -3.55 12.77 -39.94
N PRO A 640 -4.33 13.06 -40.99
CA PRO A 640 -4.11 12.51 -42.36
C PRO A 640 -2.73 12.81 -42.95
N LYS A 641 -2.06 13.87 -42.48
CA LYS A 641 -0.71 14.27 -42.91
C LYS A 641 0.30 14.25 -41.78
N CYS A 642 -0.08 13.64 -40.64
CA CYS A 642 0.69 13.61 -39.40
C CYS A 642 0.80 12.17 -38.86
N GLY A 643 1.15 11.22 -39.73
CA GLY A 643 1.44 9.84 -39.34
C GLY A 643 0.33 8.83 -39.52
N ALA A 644 -0.87 9.21 -39.97
CA ALA A 644 -1.92 8.25 -40.31
C ALA A 644 -1.55 7.44 -41.54
N SER A 645 -1.46 6.11 -41.43
CA SER A 645 -1.19 5.20 -42.54
C SER A 645 -2.43 4.97 -43.42
N ALA A 646 -3.64 5.23 -42.91
CA ALA A 646 -4.92 5.18 -43.59
C ALA A 646 -5.65 6.53 -43.48
N PRO A 647 -5.25 7.55 -44.25
CA PRO A 647 -5.87 8.89 -44.17
C PRO A 647 -7.27 8.92 -44.79
N ASP A 648 -7.68 7.86 -45.47
CA ASP A 648 -8.96 7.62 -46.09
C ASP A 648 -9.97 6.89 -45.20
N HIS A 649 -9.54 6.39 -44.02
CA HIS A 649 -10.42 5.69 -43.08
C HIS A 649 -10.24 6.24 -41.65
N ALA A 650 -11.30 6.78 -41.08
CA ALA A 650 -11.31 7.36 -39.74
C ALA A 650 -10.94 6.30 -38.68
N HIS A 651 -9.96 6.61 -37.86
CA HIS A 651 -9.54 5.74 -36.78
C HIS A 651 -8.81 6.50 -35.67
N PHE A 652 -8.92 5.97 -34.45
CA PHE A 652 -8.07 6.32 -33.32
C PHE A 652 -7.02 5.22 -33.11
N GLN A 653 -6.05 5.52 -32.29
CA GLN A 653 -5.13 4.54 -31.74
C GLN A 653 -5.22 4.58 -30.22
N ALA A 654 -5.01 3.43 -29.59
CA ALA A 654 -5.03 3.32 -28.13
C ALA A 654 -3.95 2.37 -27.64
N GLY A 655 -3.57 2.51 -26.39
CA GLY A 655 -2.63 1.61 -25.74
C GLY A 655 -2.65 1.79 -24.24
N THR A 656 -1.91 0.94 -23.53
CA THR A 656 -1.83 1.01 -22.08
C THR A 656 -1.32 2.39 -21.64
N SER A 657 -2.02 3.00 -20.69
CA SER A 657 -1.69 4.30 -20.10
C SER A 657 -0.38 4.24 -19.29
N GLY A 658 0.23 5.41 -19.00
CA GLY A 658 1.42 5.51 -18.16
C GLY A 658 2.76 5.23 -18.83
N VAL A 659 2.80 4.86 -20.12
CA VAL A 659 4.06 4.58 -20.84
C VAL A 659 4.74 5.82 -21.41
N LEU A 660 3.98 6.89 -21.64
CA LEU A 660 4.54 8.14 -22.22
C LEU A 660 5.17 9.03 -21.13
N PRO A 661 6.33 9.64 -21.41
CA PRO A 661 6.98 10.58 -20.47
C PRO A 661 6.08 11.76 -20.08
N LEU A 662 5.23 12.22 -21.01
CA LEU A 662 4.26 13.28 -20.76
C LEU A 662 3.26 12.90 -19.65
N GLN A 663 2.72 11.68 -19.69
CA GLN A 663 1.79 11.17 -18.69
C GLN A 663 2.48 11.09 -17.31
N ARG A 664 3.70 10.53 -17.27
CA ARG A 664 4.48 10.40 -16.01
C ARG A 664 4.83 11.75 -15.39
N SER A 665 4.96 12.79 -16.19
CA SER A 665 5.33 14.15 -15.75
C SER A 665 4.12 15.08 -15.60
N TRP A 666 2.90 14.61 -15.87
CA TRP A 666 1.72 15.46 -15.99
C TRP A 666 1.42 16.27 -14.74
N GLN A 667 1.46 15.64 -13.57
CA GLN A 667 1.24 16.34 -12.30
C GLN A 667 2.19 17.51 -12.07
N ARG A 668 3.45 17.36 -12.49
CA ARG A 668 4.45 18.43 -12.42
C ARG A 668 4.19 19.50 -13.47
N LEU A 669 3.89 19.09 -14.70
CA LEU A 669 3.68 20.00 -15.82
C LEU A 669 2.37 20.78 -15.73
N SER A 670 1.31 20.17 -15.19
CA SER A 670 -0.03 20.78 -15.07
C SER A 670 -0.14 21.83 -13.97
N ARG A 671 0.75 21.83 -12.97
CA ARG A 671 0.72 22.80 -11.86
C ARG A 671 0.80 24.26 -12.29
N ASN A 672 1.41 24.55 -13.44
CA ASN A 672 1.62 25.90 -13.96
C ASN A 672 0.84 26.17 -15.25
N LEU A 673 -0.16 25.34 -15.60
CA LEU A 673 -0.97 25.57 -16.77
C LEU A 673 -2.01 26.66 -16.45
N THR A 674 -2.01 27.71 -17.28
CA THR A 674 -3.10 28.69 -17.29
C THR A 674 -4.14 28.22 -18.32
N PRO A 675 -5.44 28.11 -17.95
CA PRO A 675 -6.48 27.83 -18.93
C PRO A 675 -6.43 28.83 -20.07
N ILE A 676 -6.34 28.36 -21.32
CA ILE A 676 -6.31 29.23 -22.51
C ILE A 676 -7.74 29.49 -23.02
N LEU A 677 -8.70 28.63 -22.63
CA LEU A 677 -10.09 28.73 -23.01
C LEU A 677 -10.99 28.47 -21.78
N GLU A 678 -11.99 29.32 -21.56
CA GLU A 678 -13.16 29.06 -20.74
C GLU A 678 -14.15 28.17 -21.48
#